data_94218c10da15acd74da66d07603e443e
#
_entry.id   94218c10da15acd74da66d07603e443e
#
_cell.length_a   1.000
_cell.length_b   1.000
_cell.length_c   1.000
_cell.angle_alpha   90.00
_cell.angle_beta   90.00
_cell.angle_gamma   90.00
#
_symmetry.space_group_name_H-M   'P 1'
#
loop_
_entity.id
_entity.type
_entity.pdbx_description
1 polymer ?
#
loop_
_entity_poly.entity_id
_entity_poly.type
_entity_poly.pdbx_seq_one_letter_code
_entity_poly.pdbx_strand_id
1 'polypeptide(L)'
;MTFYHCENGIRQQRYWSQLISEEKNIIGDTLVADARDRAGPDGRNHCTCGNGSSARQAVAQKTPNHHDSQKDSVAVESSSLPPTDVDCLNVYSVGLTLPNGRRLVSDVSFTARPGSLTAIIGPSGAGKTTLAKLVGGALTPTTGEVNFEGHDIHREYSSLRHRIGAVPQDDVVHHQLTVDEALRYAAELRLPHATKEERAAAVRAVLEELELTGHARTRVDKLSGGQRKRASVAMEVLTGPSMLILDEPTTGLDPALDRQVMAGLRRLADAGRVVLVVTHCLTYLDVCDQVLLLTSHGKPAYFGPPSEIGVVMGTTNWADIFTGVAAHPDAAHRDFLTRCRADAPKVVQSARRHVPPPCRLLHQISIVARRQLRLVLADRGYLHFLVLLPFILGTLSVLVPGDAGLGKSDPRGPTPTESADIMILLNFSAVFMGTALTVRDLVGERTIFQREHRVGLSAWAYLLAKINVYGLTAAVQTAVLTAIVVFGKGAPTRGALVLGNPIFELYLTLAATAGVSAVMGLAMSALAKSQDQILPMLVMSVMVSLVFSGGLIPVTGRVVFDQLSWAIPARWGFAASASTTDLHTIAPLVHSNETLWVHEIGWWLLDMTLLILLGAVLAGCARWHIGLNTVSRTGDWVVARLWRRISMWYLGDITRAAEAEARFRIQGAPSREPEEARFSRVLATTSSVP
;
A
#
# COMPACT_ATOMS: atom_id res chain seq x y z
N MET A 1 40.29 -10.08 2.42
CA MET A 1 39.16 -9.60 3.25
C MET A 1 37.79 -10.17 2.87
N THR A 2 37.68 -11.01 1.86
CA THR A 2 36.40 -11.54 1.34
C THR A 2 36.03 -12.92 1.92
N PHE A 3 36.91 -13.60 2.59
CA PHE A 3 36.64 -14.92 3.24
C PHE A 3 36.10 -14.81 4.67
N TYR A 4 36.30 -13.69 5.36
CA TYR A 4 35.81 -13.49 6.74
C TYR A 4 34.33 -13.16 6.85
N HIS A 5 33.68 -12.76 5.75
CA HIS A 5 32.24 -12.41 5.75
C HIS A 5 31.30 -13.61 5.53
N CYS A 6 31.78 -14.70 4.90
CA CYS A 6 30.94 -15.89 4.69
C CYS A 6 30.80 -16.77 5.95
N GLU A 7 31.82 -16.88 6.77
CA GLU A 7 31.72 -17.71 7.98
C GLU A 7 30.88 -17.08 9.09
N ASN A 8 30.86 -15.75 9.20
CA ASN A 8 30.01 -15.06 10.19
C ASN A 8 28.51 -15.14 9.83
N GLY A 9 28.14 -15.15 8.57
CA GLY A 9 26.75 -15.31 8.16
C GLY A 9 26.18 -16.69 8.50
N ILE A 10 26.97 -17.76 8.34
CA ILE A 10 26.55 -19.14 8.64
C ILE A 10 26.47 -19.38 10.15
N ARG A 11 27.36 -18.79 10.95
CA ARG A 11 27.30 -18.85 12.42
C ARG A 11 26.10 -18.09 12.98
N GLN A 12 25.78 -16.94 12.43
CA GLN A 12 24.62 -16.15 12.85
C GLN A 12 23.28 -16.86 12.52
N GLN A 13 23.20 -17.53 11.38
CA GLN A 13 22.02 -18.30 10.99
C GLN A 13 21.81 -19.56 11.85
N ARG A 14 22.89 -20.22 12.30
CA ARG A 14 22.82 -21.34 13.27
C ARG A 14 22.45 -20.87 14.67
N TYR A 15 22.90 -19.70 15.10
CA TYR A 15 22.58 -19.11 16.40
C TYR A 15 21.08 -18.78 16.49
N TRP A 16 20.50 -18.17 15.45
CA TRP A 16 19.06 -17.88 15.40
C TRP A 16 18.19 -19.13 15.30
N SER A 17 18.64 -20.19 14.62
CA SER A 17 17.89 -21.45 14.55
C SER A 17 17.93 -22.24 15.88
N GLN A 18 18.98 -22.09 16.68
CA GLN A 18 19.03 -22.66 18.03
C GLN A 18 18.15 -21.89 19.01
N LEU A 19 18.15 -20.56 18.97
CA LEU A 19 17.27 -19.70 19.80
C LEU A 19 15.77 -19.98 19.55
N ILE A 20 15.38 -20.15 18.29
CA ILE A 20 13.99 -20.49 17.92
C ILE A 20 13.61 -21.90 18.37
N SER A 21 14.56 -22.82 18.46
CA SER A 21 14.34 -24.17 18.96
C SER A 21 14.22 -24.22 20.49
N GLU A 22 14.95 -23.38 21.22
CA GLU A 22 14.87 -23.24 22.67
C GLU A 22 13.57 -22.55 23.12
N GLU A 23 13.11 -21.50 22.39
CA GLU A 23 11.82 -20.88 22.69
C GLU A 23 10.63 -21.82 22.48
N LYS A 24 10.67 -22.70 21.48
CA LYS A 24 9.64 -23.72 21.29
C LYS A 24 9.59 -24.77 22.41
N ASN A 25 10.70 -25.10 23.02
CA ASN A 25 10.74 -26.03 24.14
C ASN A 25 10.24 -25.39 25.44
N ILE A 26 10.51 -24.10 25.67
CA ILE A 26 10.00 -23.36 26.86
C ILE A 26 8.49 -23.18 26.81
N ILE A 27 7.91 -22.98 25.63
CA ILE A 27 6.45 -22.86 25.44
C ILE A 27 5.76 -24.24 25.58
N GLY A 28 6.45 -25.33 25.19
CA GLY A 28 5.95 -26.70 25.35
C GLY A 28 5.83 -27.12 26.82
N ASP A 29 6.82 -26.80 27.64
CA ASP A 29 6.85 -27.19 29.07
C ASP A 29 5.92 -26.36 29.94
N THR A 30 5.62 -25.12 29.57
CA THR A 30 4.69 -24.25 30.33
C THR A 30 3.21 -24.67 30.12
N LEU A 31 2.87 -25.25 28.96
CA LEU A 31 1.53 -25.76 28.68
C LEU A 31 1.23 -27.13 29.31
N VAL A 32 2.25 -27.90 29.66
CA VAL A 32 2.10 -29.22 30.32
C VAL A 32 2.04 -29.11 31.86
N ALA A 33 2.58 -28.03 32.43
CA ALA A 33 2.53 -27.78 33.88
C ALA A 33 1.18 -27.27 34.36
N ASP A 34 0.42 -26.54 33.53
CA ASP A 34 -0.91 -25.98 33.93
C ASP A 34 -2.08 -26.98 33.80
N ALA A 35 -1.84 -28.15 33.22
CA ALA A 35 -2.84 -29.22 33.07
C ALA A 35 -2.86 -30.25 34.23
N ARG A 36 -1.93 -30.18 35.19
CA ARG A 36 -1.80 -31.16 36.27
C ARG A 36 -2.36 -30.72 37.63
N ASP A 37 -2.76 -29.47 37.80
CA ASP A 37 -3.16 -28.95 39.13
C ASP A 37 -4.67 -28.73 39.30
N ARG A 38 -5.53 -29.32 38.44
CA ARG A 38 -7.00 -29.27 38.61
C ARG A 38 -7.65 -30.64 38.51
N ALA A 39 -7.22 -31.55 39.35
CA ALA A 39 -7.94 -32.80 39.59
C ALA A 39 -7.89 -33.14 41.08
N GLY A 40 -8.95 -32.86 41.79
CA GLY A 40 -9.22 -33.30 43.18
C GLY A 40 -10.73 -33.36 43.43
N PRO A 41 -11.22 -34.27 44.26
CA PRO A 41 -12.41 -35.06 43.95
C PRO A 41 -13.64 -34.71 44.78
N ASP A 42 -14.75 -35.40 44.44
CA ASP A 42 -15.98 -35.67 45.21
C ASP A 42 -17.20 -34.75 45.06
N GLY A 43 -18.30 -35.44 44.79
CA GLY A 43 -19.62 -35.00 45.13
C GLY A 43 -20.77 -35.53 44.25
N ARG A 44 -21.20 -36.73 44.51
CA ARG A 44 -22.46 -37.37 44.02
C ARG A 44 -23.68 -36.50 44.30
N ASN A 45 -24.65 -36.41 43.41
CA ASN A 45 -26.01 -36.95 43.58
C ASN A 45 -27.05 -36.36 42.61
N HIS A 46 -27.73 -37.31 42.02
CA HIS A 46 -29.17 -37.53 41.85
C HIS A 46 -29.99 -36.72 40.84
N CYS A 47 -30.54 -37.56 39.97
CA CYS A 47 -31.73 -37.39 39.13
C CYS A 47 -32.96 -36.86 39.83
N THR A 48 -33.82 -36.15 39.12
CA THR A 48 -35.23 -36.46 39.06
C THR A 48 -35.89 -35.84 37.80
N CYS A 49 -36.69 -36.70 37.16
CA CYS A 49 -37.63 -36.41 36.11
C CYS A 49 -38.86 -35.68 36.64
N GLY A 50 -39.48 -34.84 35.82
CA GLY A 50 -40.80 -34.28 36.10
C GLY A 50 -41.54 -33.91 34.82
N ASN A 51 -42.47 -34.76 34.44
CA ASN A 51 -43.50 -34.60 33.39
C ASN A 51 -44.59 -33.57 33.78
N GLY A 52 -45.24 -33.00 32.76
CA GLY A 52 -46.53 -32.30 32.91
C GLY A 52 -46.80 -31.38 31.70
N SER A 53 -47.34 -31.80 30.65
CA SER A 53 -48.66 -31.96 30.01
C SER A 53 -49.59 -30.74 30.15
N SER A 54 -50.08 -30.35 28.93
CA SER A 54 -51.38 -29.83 28.51
C SER A 54 -51.85 -28.43 28.95
N ALA A 55 -52.25 -27.59 28.01
CA ALA A 55 -53.62 -27.46 27.54
C ALA A 55 -53.79 -26.41 26.42
N ARG A 56 -54.61 -26.82 25.49
CA ARG A 56 -55.22 -26.01 24.40
C ARG A 56 -56.16 -24.95 24.99
N GLN A 57 -56.29 -23.80 24.29
CA GLN A 57 -57.64 -23.29 23.96
C GLN A 57 -57.56 -22.26 22.80
N ALA A 58 -58.34 -22.54 21.79
CA ALA A 58 -58.68 -21.65 20.67
C ALA A 58 -59.92 -20.82 21.08
N VAL A 59 -60.00 -19.57 20.63
CA VAL A 59 -61.29 -18.91 20.40
C VAL A 59 -61.15 -17.98 19.17
N ALA A 60 -62.18 -18.08 18.33
CA ALA A 60 -62.35 -17.53 17.00
C ALA A 60 -63.08 -16.16 16.97
N GLN A 61 -62.99 -15.53 15.84
CA GLN A 61 -63.94 -14.67 15.16
C GLN A 61 -64.34 -13.29 15.71
N LYS A 62 -64.09 -12.27 14.86
CA LYS A 62 -65.14 -11.48 14.22
C LYS A 62 -64.59 -10.37 13.31
N THR A 63 -64.88 -10.40 12.03
CA THR A 63 -64.99 -9.23 11.16
C THR A 63 -66.34 -8.53 11.39
N PRO A 64 -66.50 -7.24 11.06
CA PRO A 64 -67.07 -6.88 9.77
C PRO A 64 -66.57 -5.58 9.11
N ASN A 65 -66.61 -5.64 7.79
CA ASN A 65 -66.86 -4.72 6.67
C ASN A 65 -67.03 -3.18 6.84
N HIS A 66 -66.58 -2.58 5.75
CA HIS A 66 -66.98 -1.37 5.00
C HIS A 66 -66.31 -0.04 5.30
N HIS A 67 -65.52 0.60 4.41
CA HIS A 67 -66.00 1.39 3.24
C HIS A 67 -64.82 1.88 2.39
N ASP A 68 -65.12 1.97 1.12
CA ASP A 68 -64.34 2.49 -0.02
C ASP A 68 -63.58 3.80 0.20
N SER A 69 -62.38 3.88 -0.35
CA SER A 69 -61.90 5.05 -1.08
C SER A 69 -60.74 4.64 -1.99
N GLN A 70 -61.02 4.60 -3.28
CA GLN A 70 -60.10 4.52 -4.38
C GLN A 70 -58.98 5.60 -4.29
N LYS A 71 -57.75 5.16 -4.29
CA LYS A 71 -56.62 5.93 -4.79
C LYS A 71 -55.73 5.00 -5.59
N ASP A 72 -55.66 5.27 -6.87
CA ASP A 72 -54.80 4.64 -7.84
C ASP A 72 -53.33 4.65 -7.38
N SER A 73 -52.84 3.50 -6.95
CA SER A 73 -51.42 3.23 -6.87
C SER A 73 -51.07 2.32 -8.04
N VAL A 74 -50.37 2.91 -9.02
CA VAL A 74 -49.73 2.17 -10.10
C VAL A 74 -48.74 1.21 -9.43
N ALA A 75 -49.15 -0.05 -9.28
CA ALA A 75 -48.24 -1.15 -8.95
C ALA A 75 -47.39 -1.39 -10.20
N VAL A 76 -46.14 -1.02 -10.16
CA VAL A 76 -45.13 -1.53 -11.06
C VAL A 76 -44.99 -3.00 -10.74
N GLU A 77 -45.70 -3.86 -11.44
CA GLU A 77 -45.40 -5.29 -11.51
C GLU A 77 -43.97 -5.42 -12.05
N SER A 78 -43.03 -5.72 -11.16
CA SER A 78 -41.72 -6.25 -11.54
C SER A 78 -41.98 -7.66 -12.12
N SER A 79 -42.20 -7.73 -13.42
CA SER A 79 -42.18 -8.99 -14.17
C SER A 79 -40.75 -9.56 -14.00
N SER A 80 -40.60 -10.53 -13.13
CA SER A 80 -39.41 -11.39 -13.02
C SER A 80 -39.39 -12.32 -14.24
N LEU A 81 -38.88 -11.81 -15.37
CA LEU A 81 -38.41 -12.66 -16.44
C LEU A 81 -37.31 -13.55 -15.88
N PRO A 82 -37.26 -14.85 -16.21
CA PRO A 82 -36.13 -15.70 -15.78
C PRO A 82 -34.82 -15.07 -16.26
N PRO A 83 -33.74 -15.11 -15.43
CA PRO A 83 -32.47 -14.50 -15.79
C PRO A 83 -32.01 -15.06 -17.12
N THR A 84 -31.81 -14.17 -18.08
CA THR A 84 -31.25 -14.54 -19.38
C THR A 84 -29.78 -14.90 -19.18
N ASP A 85 -29.24 -15.86 -19.92
CA ASP A 85 -27.81 -16.28 -19.86
C ASP A 85 -26.83 -15.11 -20.09
N VAL A 86 -27.33 -13.96 -20.47
CA VAL A 86 -26.56 -12.72 -20.68
C VAL A 86 -26.09 -12.09 -19.37
N ASP A 87 -26.83 -12.25 -18.26
CA ASP A 87 -26.52 -11.59 -16.99
C ASP A 87 -25.56 -12.41 -16.09
N CYS A 88 -25.08 -13.56 -16.57
CA CYS A 88 -24.20 -14.47 -15.84
C CYS A 88 -22.72 -14.03 -15.90
N LEU A 89 -21.94 -14.49 -14.92
CA LEU A 89 -20.48 -14.54 -15.02
C LEU A 89 -20.10 -15.85 -15.70
N ASN A 90 -19.40 -15.76 -16.82
CA ASN A 90 -18.92 -16.89 -17.59
C ASN A 90 -17.39 -16.85 -17.67
N VAL A 91 -16.76 -17.91 -17.20
CA VAL A 91 -15.30 -18.09 -17.19
C VAL A 91 -14.97 -19.25 -18.13
N TYR A 92 -14.14 -19.01 -19.18
CA TYR A 92 -13.84 -19.98 -20.23
C TYR A 92 -12.34 -20.25 -20.30
N SER A 93 -11.93 -21.48 -19.99
CA SER A 93 -10.55 -22.00 -20.10
C SER A 93 -9.48 -21.04 -19.61
N VAL A 94 -9.78 -20.33 -18.49
CA VAL A 94 -8.92 -19.29 -17.97
C VAL A 94 -7.65 -19.88 -17.37
N GLY A 95 -6.51 -19.34 -17.82
CA GLY A 95 -5.19 -19.71 -17.30
C GLY A 95 -4.27 -18.52 -17.13
N LEU A 96 -3.32 -18.69 -16.21
CA LEU A 96 -2.25 -17.71 -15.94
C LEU A 96 -0.89 -18.41 -15.82
N THR A 97 0.00 -18.08 -16.75
CA THR A 97 1.39 -18.52 -16.75
C THR A 97 2.30 -17.32 -16.50
N LEU A 98 3.16 -17.40 -15.49
CA LEU A 98 4.14 -16.37 -15.20
C LEU A 98 5.27 -16.34 -16.22
N PRO A 99 6.03 -15.22 -16.36
CA PRO A 99 7.14 -15.11 -17.30
C PRO A 99 8.26 -16.14 -17.11
N ASN A 100 8.36 -16.76 -15.92
CA ASN A 100 9.30 -17.85 -15.61
C ASN A 100 8.76 -19.24 -15.99
N GLY A 101 7.62 -19.32 -16.71
CA GLY A 101 7.01 -20.57 -17.13
C GLY A 101 6.13 -21.28 -16.07
N ARG A 102 6.07 -20.78 -14.85
CA ARG A 102 5.23 -21.35 -13.78
C ARG A 102 3.76 -21.06 -14.05
N ARG A 103 2.94 -22.09 -14.13
CA ARG A 103 1.49 -21.99 -14.24
C ARG A 103 0.89 -21.84 -12.84
N LEU A 104 0.06 -20.82 -12.63
CA LEU A 104 -0.64 -20.56 -11.37
C LEU A 104 -2.10 -21.02 -11.42
N VAL A 105 -2.74 -20.89 -12.58
CA VAL A 105 -4.10 -21.33 -12.85
C VAL A 105 -4.11 -21.89 -14.27
N SER A 106 -4.83 -22.98 -14.51
CA SER A 106 -4.89 -23.62 -15.81
C SER A 106 -6.29 -24.17 -16.10
N ASP A 107 -6.82 -23.81 -17.26
CA ASP A 107 -8.03 -24.36 -17.84
C ASP A 107 -9.27 -24.35 -16.92
N VAL A 108 -9.49 -23.21 -16.24
CA VAL A 108 -10.63 -23.05 -15.34
C VAL A 108 -11.84 -22.55 -16.14
N SER A 109 -12.92 -23.34 -16.10
CA SER A 109 -14.21 -22.99 -16.74
C SER A 109 -15.33 -23.21 -15.74
N PHE A 110 -16.19 -22.20 -15.57
CA PHE A 110 -17.43 -22.28 -14.77
C PHE A 110 -18.36 -21.11 -15.08
N THR A 111 -19.62 -21.24 -14.68
CA THR A 111 -20.64 -20.19 -14.79
C THR A 111 -21.27 -19.91 -13.44
N ALA A 112 -21.33 -18.64 -13.03
CA ALA A 112 -22.06 -18.21 -11.82
C ALA A 112 -23.23 -17.29 -12.23
N ARG A 113 -24.43 -17.59 -11.71
CA ARG A 113 -25.66 -16.89 -12.04
C ARG A 113 -25.96 -15.76 -11.05
N PRO A 114 -26.73 -14.73 -11.47
CA PRO A 114 -27.30 -13.76 -10.54
C PRO A 114 -28.09 -14.47 -9.42
N GLY A 115 -27.96 -14.00 -8.20
CA GLY A 115 -28.57 -14.63 -7.03
C GLY A 115 -27.80 -15.82 -6.46
N SER A 116 -26.64 -16.19 -7.04
CA SER A 116 -25.86 -17.32 -6.56
C SER A 116 -24.64 -16.92 -5.72
N LEU A 117 -24.38 -17.74 -4.70
CA LEU A 117 -23.17 -17.72 -3.88
C LEU A 117 -22.30 -18.91 -4.25
N THR A 118 -21.14 -18.65 -4.86
CA THR A 118 -20.18 -19.66 -5.31
C THR A 118 -18.92 -19.63 -4.43
N ALA A 119 -18.58 -20.74 -3.79
CA ALA A 119 -17.35 -20.89 -3.03
C ALA A 119 -16.21 -21.43 -3.89
N ILE A 120 -15.04 -20.80 -3.84
CA ILE A 120 -13.80 -21.26 -4.45
C ILE A 120 -12.90 -21.83 -3.34
N ILE A 121 -12.68 -23.13 -3.37
CA ILE A 121 -11.91 -23.87 -2.35
C ILE A 121 -10.75 -24.64 -2.97
N GLY A 122 -9.87 -25.18 -2.14
CA GLY A 122 -8.72 -25.97 -2.58
C GLY A 122 -7.52 -25.85 -1.64
N PRO A 123 -6.49 -26.65 -1.82
CA PRO A 123 -5.28 -26.64 -1.01
C PRO A 123 -4.60 -25.26 -0.97
N SER A 124 -3.70 -25.06 0.02
CA SER A 124 -2.87 -23.84 0.03
C SER A 124 -1.99 -23.82 -1.23
N GLY A 125 -1.90 -22.63 -1.84
CA GLY A 125 -1.15 -22.48 -3.10
C GLY A 125 -1.88 -22.92 -4.38
N ALA A 126 -3.13 -23.40 -4.31
CA ALA A 126 -3.94 -23.82 -5.47
C ALA A 126 -4.33 -22.70 -6.45
N GLY A 127 -3.91 -21.47 -6.21
CA GLY A 127 -4.22 -20.36 -7.11
C GLY A 127 -5.58 -19.68 -6.89
N LYS A 128 -6.29 -19.95 -5.78
CA LYS A 128 -7.62 -19.38 -5.46
C LYS A 128 -7.65 -17.85 -5.53
N THR A 129 -6.79 -17.17 -4.80
CA THR A 129 -6.63 -15.70 -4.83
C THR A 129 -6.26 -15.19 -6.23
N THR A 130 -5.45 -15.96 -6.98
CA THR A 130 -5.09 -15.63 -8.36
C THR A 130 -6.30 -15.70 -9.28
N LEU A 131 -7.12 -16.74 -9.16
CA LEU A 131 -8.36 -16.87 -9.91
C LEU A 131 -9.34 -15.74 -9.57
N ALA A 132 -9.52 -15.42 -8.29
CA ALA A 132 -10.34 -14.28 -7.85
C ALA A 132 -9.89 -12.95 -8.48
N LYS A 133 -8.56 -12.72 -8.57
CA LYS A 133 -7.98 -11.54 -9.24
C LYS A 133 -8.18 -11.55 -10.76
N LEU A 134 -8.14 -12.71 -11.41
CA LEU A 134 -8.43 -12.87 -12.84
C LEU A 134 -9.90 -12.56 -13.13
N VAL A 135 -10.81 -13.16 -12.37
CA VAL A 135 -12.26 -12.96 -12.53
C VAL A 135 -12.65 -11.52 -12.20
N GLY A 136 -12.07 -10.92 -11.15
CA GLY A 136 -12.28 -9.51 -10.79
C GLY A 136 -11.60 -8.51 -11.73
N GLY A 137 -10.96 -8.99 -12.82
CA GLY A 137 -10.24 -8.19 -13.78
C GLY A 137 -9.00 -7.48 -13.18
N ALA A 138 -8.47 -7.88 -12.01
CA ALA A 138 -7.25 -7.32 -11.43
C ALA A 138 -5.98 -7.85 -12.10
N LEU A 139 -6.03 -9.05 -12.65
CA LEU A 139 -4.99 -9.67 -13.47
C LEU A 139 -5.57 -10.05 -14.83
N THR A 140 -4.78 -9.95 -15.89
CA THR A 140 -5.18 -10.40 -17.22
C THR A 140 -4.75 -11.86 -17.42
N PRO A 141 -5.64 -12.77 -17.86
CA PRO A 141 -5.29 -14.16 -18.14
C PRO A 141 -4.31 -14.26 -19.31
N THR A 142 -3.49 -15.30 -19.32
CA THR A 142 -2.65 -15.65 -20.47
C THR A 142 -3.38 -16.46 -21.51
N THR A 143 -4.41 -17.21 -21.09
CA THR A 143 -5.29 -18.02 -21.93
C THR A 143 -6.72 -17.90 -21.43
N GLY A 144 -7.69 -18.09 -22.31
CA GLY A 144 -9.11 -18.01 -22.00
C GLY A 144 -9.63 -16.59 -21.84
N GLU A 145 -10.89 -16.47 -21.47
CA GLU A 145 -11.58 -15.19 -21.30
C GLU A 145 -12.58 -15.23 -20.13
N VAL A 146 -12.89 -14.05 -19.58
CA VAL A 146 -13.87 -13.87 -18.51
C VAL A 146 -14.92 -12.87 -18.99
N ASN A 147 -16.16 -13.36 -19.14
CA ASN A 147 -17.27 -12.55 -19.59
C ASN A 147 -18.27 -12.33 -18.45
N PHE A 148 -18.67 -11.09 -18.24
CA PHE A 148 -19.68 -10.70 -17.27
C PHE A 148 -20.73 -9.81 -17.95
N GLU A 149 -22.01 -10.17 -17.83
CA GLU A 149 -23.13 -9.50 -18.50
C GLU A 149 -22.92 -9.39 -20.02
N GLY A 150 -22.32 -10.41 -20.64
CA GLY A 150 -22.04 -10.46 -22.09
C GLY A 150 -20.83 -9.62 -22.53
N HIS A 151 -20.05 -9.05 -21.61
CA HIS A 151 -18.88 -8.23 -21.90
C HIS A 151 -17.59 -8.87 -21.37
N ASP A 152 -16.49 -8.82 -22.15
CA ASP A 152 -15.16 -9.25 -21.69
C ASP A 152 -14.65 -8.27 -20.62
N ILE A 153 -14.46 -8.79 -19.39
CA ILE A 153 -14.02 -8.00 -18.25
C ILE A 153 -12.66 -7.34 -18.51
N HIS A 154 -11.74 -7.99 -19.22
CA HIS A 154 -10.39 -7.48 -19.41
C HIS A 154 -10.30 -6.43 -20.51
N ARG A 155 -11.10 -6.56 -21.56
CA ARG A 155 -11.15 -5.59 -22.66
C ARG A 155 -11.97 -4.35 -22.30
N GLU A 156 -13.08 -4.55 -21.56
CA GLU A 156 -14.05 -3.50 -21.25
C GLU A 156 -14.07 -3.11 -19.76
N TYR A 157 -12.96 -3.34 -19.04
CA TYR A 157 -12.91 -3.09 -17.60
C TYR A 157 -13.35 -1.69 -17.17
N SER A 158 -13.02 -0.67 -17.95
CA SER A 158 -13.37 0.72 -17.62
C SER A 158 -14.89 0.94 -17.52
N SER A 159 -15.69 0.19 -18.28
CA SER A 159 -17.15 0.24 -18.25
C SER A 159 -17.77 -0.63 -17.16
N LEU A 160 -17.09 -1.74 -16.78
CA LEU A 160 -17.59 -2.73 -15.84
C LEU A 160 -17.11 -2.51 -14.38
N ARG A 161 -16.03 -1.77 -14.18
CA ARG A 161 -15.34 -1.64 -12.87
C ARG A 161 -16.24 -1.21 -11.70
N HIS A 162 -17.31 -0.44 -11.95
CA HIS A 162 -18.25 0.01 -10.92
C HIS A 162 -19.35 -1.01 -10.62
N ARG A 163 -19.47 -2.05 -11.47
CA ARG A 163 -20.37 -3.20 -11.27
C ARG A 163 -19.69 -4.39 -10.63
N ILE A 164 -18.35 -4.32 -10.43
CA ILE A 164 -17.54 -5.36 -9.85
C ILE A 164 -16.98 -4.85 -8.50
N GLY A 165 -17.43 -5.44 -7.40
CA GLY A 165 -16.86 -5.23 -6.08
C GLY A 165 -15.81 -6.31 -5.79
N ALA A 166 -14.65 -5.92 -5.30
CA ALA A 166 -13.59 -6.87 -4.93
C ALA A 166 -13.05 -6.56 -3.53
N VAL A 167 -13.34 -7.44 -2.58
CA VAL A 167 -12.90 -7.36 -1.19
C VAL A 167 -11.66 -8.22 -1.02
N PRO A 168 -10.48 -7.63 -0.76
CA PRO A 168 -9.25 -8.38 -0.55
C PRO A 168 -9.23 -9.06 0.82
N GLN A 169 -8.26 -9.97 1.01
CA GLN A 169 -8.03 -10.69 2.26
C GLN A 169 -7.76 -9.73 3.43
N ASP A 170 -6.87 -8.73 3.23
CA ASP A 170 -6.59 -7.71 4.22
C ASP A 170 -7.72 -6.66 4.28
N ASP A 171 -7.95 -6.09 5.48
CA ASP A 171 -8.92 -5.02 5.68
C ASP A 171 -8.36 -3.69 5.17
N VAL A 172 -8.60 -3.40 3.90
CA VAL A 172 -8.06 -2.22 3.20
C VAL A 172 -8.95 -0.99 3.46
N VAL A 173 -8.95 -0.50 4.71
CA VAL A 173 -9.70 0.70 5.15
C VAL A 173 -8.79 1.57 6.01
N HIS A 174 -8.96 2.90 5.96
CA HIS A 174 -8.22 3.80 6.85
C HIS A 174 -8.64 3.61 8.31
N HIS A 175 -7.73 3.09 9.13
CA HIS A 175 -8.00 2.74 10.53
C HIS A 175 -8.36 3.93 11.42
N GLN A 176 -7.89 5.14 11.08
CA GLN A 176 -8.09 6.37 11.85
C GLN A 176 -9.47 7.00 11.65
N LEU A 177 -10.16 6.65 10.56
CA LEU A 177 -11.50 7.18 10.26
C LEU A 177 -12.58 6.40 10.99
N THR A 178 -13.74 7.03 11.19
CA THR A 178 -14.96 6.33 11.55
C THR A 178 -15.53 5.59 10.33
N VAL A 179 -16.38 4.60 10.55
CA VAL A 179 -17.02 3.84 9.45
C VAL A 179 -17.79 4.77 8.53
N ASP A 180 -18.57 5.70 9.09
CA ASP A 180 -19.34 6.69 8.33
C ASP A 180 -18.44 7.62 7.52
N GLU A 181 -17.35 8.14 8.09
CA GLU A 181 -16.38 8.97 7.35
C GLU A 181 -15.74 8.21 6.19
N ALA A 182 -15.30 6.97 6.43
CA ALA A 182 -14.69 6.14 5.38
C ALA A 182 -15.66 5.88 4.22
N LEU A 183 -16.92 5.54 4.52
CA LEU A 183 -17.95 5.33 3.51
C LEU A 183 -18.32 6.62 2.77
N ARG A 184 -18.39 7.78 3.43
CA ARG A 184 -18.66 9.07 2.77
C ARG A 184 -17.57 9.43 1.78
N TYR A 185 -16.29 9.32 2.14
CA TYR A 185 -15.18 9.56 1.21
C TYR A 185 -15.21 8.59 0.03
N ALA A 186 -15.54 7.32 0.28
CA ALA A 186 -15.71 6.34 -0.77
C ALA A 186 -16.90 6.67 -1.70
N ALA A 187 -18.04 7.12 -1.14
CA ALA A 187 -19.20 7.56 -1.91
C ALA A 187 -18.88 8.77 -2.79
N GLU A 188 -18.14 9.75 -2.27
CA GLU A 188 -17.73 10.93 -3.06
C GLU A 188 -16.82 10.54 -4.25
N LEU A 189 -15.93 9.56 -4.08
CA LEU A 189 -15.04 9.09 -5.14
C LEU A 189 -15.75 8.19 -6.17
N ARG A 190 -16.66 7.33 -5.71
CA ARG A 190 -17.29 6.28 -6.52
C ARG A 190 -18.60 6.73 -7.20
N LEU A 191 -19.29 7.71 -6.58
CA LEU A 191 -20.57 8.28 -7.05
C LEU A 191 -20.41 9.78 -7.34
N PRO A 192 -19.56 10.19 -8.31
CA PRO A 192 -19.20 11.59 -8.53
C PRO A 192 -20.39 12.44 -9.03
N HIS A 193 -21.36 11.81 -9.68
CA HIS A 193 -22.53 12.48 -10.27
C HIS A 193 -23.74 12.53 -9.33
N ALA A 194 -23.73 11.74 -8.25
CA ALA A 194 -24.79 11.75 -7.25
C ALA A 194 -24.76 13.03 -6.42
N THR A 195 -25.92 13.49 -5.99
CA THR A 195 -26.07 14.60 -5.05
C THR A 195 -25.51 14.24 -3.67
N LYS A 196 -25.38 15.20 -2.80
CA LYS A 196 -24.93 14.96 -1.41
C LYS A 196 -25.95 14.10 -0.65
N GLU A 197 -27.22 14.32 -0.91
CA GLU A 197 -28.37 13.61 -0.32
C GLU A 197 -28.40 12.14 -0.77
N GLU A 198 -28.23 11.90 -2.07
CA GLU A 198 -28.19 10.55 -2.67
C GLU A 198 -26.99 9.75 -2.12
N ARG A 199 -25.80 10.36 -2.03
CA ARG A 199 -24.63 9.72 -1.42
C ARG A 199 -24.86 9.38 0.05
N ALA A 200 -25.49 10.30 0.80
CA ALA A 200 -25.81 10.05 2.21
C ALA A 200 -26.87 8.95 2.37
N ALA A 201 -27.83 8.85 1.43
CA ALA A 201 -28.81 7.76 1.39
C ALA A 201 -28.14 6.41 1.09
N ALA A 202 -27.23 6.36 0.10
CA ALA A 202 -26.46 5.16 -0.23
C ALA A 202 -25.63 4.67 0.96
N VAL A 203 -24.95 5.59 1.69
CA VAL A 203 -24.18 5.26 2.89
C VAL A 203 -25.09 4.66 3.97
N ARG A 204 -26.27 5.25 4.22
CA ARG A 204 -27.21 4.71 5.22
C ARG A 204 -27.72 3.32 4.83
N ALA A 205 -28.12 3.13 3.57
CA ALA A 205 -28.60 1.84 3.08
C ALA A 205 -27.54 0.73 3.27
N VAL A 206 -26.28 1.00 2.94
CA VAL A 206 -25.20 0.02 3.11
C VAL A 206 -24.89 -0.26 4.59
N LEU A 207 -24.97 0.75 5.46
CA LEU A 207 -24.81 0.56 6.91
C LEU A 207 -25.92 -0.34 7.49
N GLU A 208 -27.14 -0.21 6.99
CA GLU A 208 -28.29 -1.07 7.36
C GLU A 208 -28.12 -2.49 6.81
N GLU A 209 -27.82 -2.63 5.50
CA GLU A 209 -27.65 -3.92 4.80
C GLU A 209 -26.56 -4.80 5.49
N LEU A 210 -25.49 -4.17 6.04
CA LEU A 210 -24.38 -4.86 6.67
C LEU A 210 -24.41 -4.80 8.22
N GLU A 211 -25.53 -4.37 8.81
CA GLU A 211 -25.72 -4.30 10.28
C GLU A 211 -24.63 -3.47 10.99
N LEU A 212 -24.22 -2.35 10.39
CA LEU A 212 -23.16 -1.46 10.91
C LEU A 212 -23.72 -0.12 11.44
N THR A 213 -25.03 0.10 11.44
CA THR A 213 -25.66 1.36 11.84
C THR A 213 -25.25 1.77 13.26
N GLY A 214 -25.23 0.83 14.23
CA GLY A 214 -24.79 1.08 15.60
C GLY A 214 -23.30 1.43 15.74
N HIS A 215 -22.49 1.10 14.75
CA HIS A 215 -21.04 1.31 14.71
C HIS A 215 -20.59 2.40 13.73
N ALA A 216 -21.54 3.14 13.13
CA ALA A 216 -21.25 4.17 12.12
C ALA A 216 -20.24 5.23 12.60
N ARG A 217 -20.33 5.64 13.88
CA ARG A 217 -19.43 6.62 14.51
C ARG A 217 -18.20 6.02 15.18
N THR A 218 -18.07 4.69 15.17
CA THR A 218 -16.90 4.00 15.75
C THR A 218 -15.73 4.07 14.77
N ARG A 219 -14.53 4.34 15.27
CA ARG A 219 -13.30 4.29 14.45
C ARG A 219 -13.03 2.85 14.02
N VAL A 220 -12.49 2.69 12.81
CA VAL A 220 -12.21 1.37 12.21
C VAL A 220 -11.21 0.56 13.04
N ASP A 221 -10.21 1.21 13.66
CA ASP A 221 -9.23 0.54 14.54
C ASP A 221 -9.86 -0.06 15.82
N LYS A 222 -11.03 0.43 16.23
CA LYS A 222 -11.75 -0.02 17.43
C LYS A 222 -12.84 -1.06 17.15
N LEU A 223 -13.03 -1.43 15.90
CA LEU A 223 -14.00 -2.45 15.50
C LEU A 223 -13.46 -3.86 15.81
N SER A 224 -14.37 -4.79 16.13
CA SER A 224 -14.04 -6.22 16.12
C SER A 224 -13.62 -6.69 14.72
N GLY A 225 -12.96 -7.85 14.62
CA GLY A 225 -12.54 -8.41 13.33
C GLY A 225 -13.70 -8.55 12.35
N GLY A 226 -14.83 -9.13 12.77
CA GLY A 226 -16.02 -9.27 11.93
C GLY A 226 -16.67 -7.95 11.55
N GLN A 227 -16.73 -6.95 12.45
CA GLN A 227 -17.24 -5.61 12.15
C GLN A 227 -16.35 -4.89 11.14
N ARG A 228 -15.02 -5.02 11.28
CA ARG A 228 -14.05 -4.45 10.35
C ARG A 228 -14.17 -5.07 8.98
N LYS A 229 -14.35 -6.40 8.92
CA LYS A 229 -14.58 -7.09 7.64
C LYS A 229 -15.87 -6.64 6.98
N ARG A 230 -16.98 -6.51 7.73
CA ARG A 230 -18.22 -5.95 7.20
C ARG A 230 -18.06 -4.51 6.73
N ALA A 231 -17.26 -3.68 7.41
CA ALA A 231 -16.93 -2.34 6.94
C ALA A 231 -16.12 -2.36 5.63
N SER A 232 -15.20 -3.31 5.45
CA SER A 232 -14.47 -3.51 4.19
C SER A 232 -15.40 -3.93 3.04
N VAL A 233 -16.38 -4.81 3.31
CA VAL A 233 -17.44 -5.19 2.35
C VAL A 233 -18.32 -4.00 2.02
N ALA A 234 -18.71 -3.19 3.03
CA ALA A 234 -19.53 -1.98 2.87
C ALA A 234 -18.96 -1.01 1.83
N MET A 235 -17.63 -0.85 1.86
CA MET A 235 -16.94 0.00 0.88
C MET A 235 -17.13 -0.49 -0.57
N GLU A 236 -17.27 -1.78 -0.79
CA GLU A 236 -17.47 -2.34 -2.13
C GLU A 236 -18.93 -2.38 -2.54
N VAL A 237 -19.85 -2.63 -1.60
CA VAL A 237 -21.32 -2.67 -1.85
C VAL A 237 -21.87 -1.28 -2.15
N LEU A 238 -21.21 -0.22 -1.74
CA LEU A 238 -21.66 1.18 -1.86
C LEU A 238 -22.09 1.62 -3.26
N THR A 239 -21.52 1.02 -4.31
CA THR A 239 -21.88 1.31 -5.71
C THR A 239 -23.00 0.40 -6.23
N GLY A 240 -23.57 -0.48 -5.41
CA GLY A 240 -24.53 -1.47 -5.82
C GLY A 240 -23.98 -2.43 -6.90
N PRO A 241 -22.82 -3.07 -6.68
CA PRO A 241 -22.21 -3.92 -7.69
C PRO A 241 -23.09 -5.15 -7.98
N SER A 242 -23.17 -5.56 -9.25
CA SER A 242 -23.87 -6.79 -9.66
C SER A 242 -23.03 -8.05 -9.40
N MET A 243 -21.70 -7.90 -9.30
CA MET A 243 -20.78 -8.97 -8.94
C MET A 243 -19.91 -8.58 -7.76
N LEU A 244 -19.80 -9.48 -6.77
CA LEU A 244 -18.98 -9.29 -5.58
C LEU A 244 -18.02 -10.48 -5.42
N ILE A 245 -16.74 -10.18 -5.30
CA ILE A 245 -15.68 -11.18 -5.13
C ILE A 245 -14.99 -10.91 -3.79
N LEU A 246 -14.94 -11.93 -2.92
CA LEU A 246 -14.32 -11.84 -1.61
C LEU A 246 -13.20 -12.86 -1.49
N ASP A 247 -12.02 -12.39 -1.09
CA ASP A 247 -10.85 -13.23 -0.87
C ASP A 247 -10.67 -13.46 0.63
N GLU A 248 -10.96 -14.68 1.09
CA GLU A 248 -10.87 -15.13 2.48
C GLU A 248 -11.55 -14.19 3.51
N PRO A 249 -12.84 -13.88 3.36
CA PRO A 249 -13.51 -12.88 4.20
C PRO A 249 -13.66 -13.28 5.66
N THR A 250 -13.43 -14.54 6.02
CA THR A 250 -13.63 -15.10 7.35
C THR A 250 -12.32 -15.47 8.06
N THR A 251 -11.18 -15.25 7.42
CA THR A 251 -9.87 -15.56 8.00
C THR A 251 -9.63 -14.81 9.32
N GLY A 252 -9.29 -15.56 10.37
CA GLY A 252 -9.00 -14.99 11.69
C GLY A 252 -10.24 -14.62 12.52
N LEU A 253 -11.45 -15.03 12.08
CA LEU A 253 -12.67 -14.88 12.84
C LEU A 253 -12.97 -16.16 13.64
N ASP A 254 -13.69 -15.99 14.76
CA ASP A 254 -14.25 -17.13 15.48
C ASP A 254 -15.44 -17.75 14.70
N PRO A 255 -15.82 -19.02 14.96
CA PRO A 255 -16.85 -19.71 14.21
C PRO A 255 -18.23 -19.01 14.22
N ALA A 256 -18.56 -18.25 15.28
CA ALA A 256 -19.83 -17.54 15.33
C ALA A 256 -19.83 -16.32 14.40
N LEU A 257 -18.72 -15.58 14.35
CA LEU A 257 -18.53 -14.46 13.43
C LEU A 257 -18.40 -14.93 11.97
N ASP A 258 -17.74 -16.07 11.72
CA ASP A 258 -17.66 -16.70 10.40
C ASP A 258 -19.07 -16.99 9.84
N ARG A 259 -19.93 -17.62 10.67
CA ARG A 259 -21.33 -17.87 10.32
C ARG A 259 -22.09 -16.59 9.97
N GLN A 260 -21.90 -15.51 10.75
CA GLN A 260 -22.55 -14.22 10.48
C GLN A 260 -22.11 -13.62 9.15
N VAL A 261 -20.81 -13.69 8.84
CA VAL A 261 -20.29 -13.20 7.57
C VAL A 261 -20.85 -14.00 6.40
N MET A 262 -20.84 -15.34 6.46
CA MET A 262 -21.39 -16.20 5.41
C MET A 262 -22.90 -15.98 5.20
N ALA A 263 -23.67 -15.84 6.28
CA ALA A 263 -25.09 -15.50 6.19
C ALA A 263 -25.31 -14.10 5.58
N GLY A 264 -24.44 -13.14 5.89
CA GLY A 264 -24.45 -11.83 5.23
C GLY A 264 -24.19 -11.92 3.72
N LEU A 265 -23.21 -12.73 3.29
CA LEU A 265 -22.91 -12.97 1.88
C LEU A 265 -24.09 -13.65 1.15
N ARG A 266 -24.79 -14.57 1.82
CA ARG A 266 -26.00 -15.21 1.28
C ARG A 266 -27.08 -14.15 1.00
N ARG A 267 -27.35 -13.26 1.96
CA ARG A 267 -28.31 -12.15 1.76
C ARG A 267 -27.93 -11.24 0.59
N LEU A 268 -26.63 -10.96 0.42
CA LEU A 268 -26.14 -10.17 -0.71
C LEU A 268 -26.36 -10.90 -2.06
N ALA A 269 -26.23 -12.23 -2.08
CA ALA A 269 -26.55 -13.02 -3.27
C ALA A 269 -28.06 -13.06 -3.51
N ASP A 270 -28.88 -13.30 -2.48
CA ASP A 270 -30.35 -13.32 -2.59
C ASP A 270 -30.93 -12.00 -3.10
N ALA A 271 -30.21 -10.88 -2.92
CA ALA A 271 -30.54 -9.60 -3.52
C ALA A 271 -30.21 -9.52 -5.05
N GLY A 272 -29.94 -10.66 -5.70
CA GLY A 272 -29.73 -10.77 -7.15
C GLY A 272 -28.27 -10.55 -7.60
N ARG A 273 -27.29 -10.52 -6.70
CA ARG A 273 -25.88 -10.36 -7.05
C ARG A 273 -25.21 -11.70 -7.34
N VAL A 274 -24.20 -11.70 -8.21
CA VAL A 274 -23.26 -12.82 -8.33
C VAL A 274 -22.21 -12.68 -7.23
N VAL A 275 -22.15 -13.60 -6.28
CA VAL A 275 -21.20 -13.56 -5.16
C VAL A 275 -20.21 -14.71 -5.26
N LEU A 276 -18.92 -14.39 -5.37
CA LEU A 276 -17.81 -15.35 -5.35
C LEU A 276 -17.05 -15.19 -4.04
N VAL A 277 -16.89 -16.28 -3.28
CA VAL A 277 -16.11 -16.29 -2.04
C VAL A 277 -14.96 -17.29 -2.14
N VAL A 278 -13.74 -16.82 -2.01
CA VAL A 278 -12.58 -17.69 -1.78
C VAL A 278 -12.51 -17.97 -0.29
N THR A 279 -12.53 -19.23 0.09
CA THR A 279 -12.45 -19.62 1.50
C THR A 279 -11.66 -20.92 1.70
N HIS A 280 -11.09 -21.07 2.87
CA HIS A 280 -10.56 -22.33 3.39
C HIS A 280 -11.40 -22.87 4.56
N CYS A 281 -12.40 -22.11 4.99
CA CYS A 281 -13.38 -22.59 5.98
C CYS A 281 -14.44 -23.42 5.26
N LEU A 282 -14.56 -24.69 5.67
CA LEU A 282 -15.43 -25.69 5.04
C LEU A 282 -16.76 -25.86 5.80
N THR A 283 -16.88 -25.25 6.97
CA THR A 283 -17.98 -25.49 7.91
C THR A 283 -19.33 -24.98 7.38
N TYR A 284 -19.31 -23.92 6.58
CA TYR A 284 -20.53 -23.25 6.09
C TYR A 284 -20.66 -23.27 4.57
N LEU A 285 -20.14 -24.31 3.91
CA LEU A 285 -20.28 -24.48 2.47
C LEU A 285 -21.71 -24.84 2.04
N ASP A 286 -22.50 -25.37 2.96
CA ASP A 286 -23.93 -25.66 2.80
C ASP A 286 -24.78 -24.42 2.49
N VAL A 287 -24.29 -23.23 2.87
CA VAL A 287 -24.95 -21.95 2.54
C VAL A 287 -24.70 -21.54 1.08
N CYS A 288 -23.70 -22.15 0.40
CA CYS A 288 -23.35 -21.85 -0.99
C CYS A 288 -24.18 -22.67 -1.97
N ASP A 289 -24.54 -22.08 -3.11
CA ASP A 289 -25.23 -22.79 -4.20
C ASP A 289 -24.26 -23.68 -4.98
N GLN A 290 -23.01 -23.24 -5.12
CA GLN A 290 -21.99 -23.92 -5.91
C GLN A 290 -20.64 -23.87 -5.22
N VAL A 291 -19.85 -24.91 -5.47
CA VAL A 291 -18.45 -25.02 -5.00
C VAL A 291 -17.56 -25.32 -6.19
N LEU A 292 -16.52 -24.51 -6.38
CA LEU A 292 -15.41 -24.76 -7.29
C LEU A 292 -14.21 -25.26 -6.48
N LEU A 293 -13.84 -26.53 -6.66
CA LEU A 293 -12.64 -27.11 -6.04
C LEU A 293 -11.47 -27.06 -7.01
N LEU A 294 -10.39 -26.42 -6.60
CA LEU A 294 -9.13 -26.35 -7.35
C LEU A 294 -8.11 -27.37 -6.82
N THR A 295 -7.35 -27.98 -7.75
CA THR A 295 -6.19 -28.82 -7.45
C THR A 295 -4.99 -27.97 -7.01
N SER A 296 -3.94 -28.59 -6.48
CA SER A 296 -2.65 -27.93 -6.16
C SER A 296 -1.97 -27.30 -7.38
N HIS A 297 -2.33 -27.71 -8.61
CA HIS A 297 -1.82 -27.16 -9.88
C HIS A 297 -2.73 -26.07 -10.48
N GLY A 298 -3.73 -25.59 -9.74
CA GLY A 298 -4.65 -24.53 -10.21
C GLY A 298 -5.61 -24.99 -11.30
N LYS A 299 -5.93 -26.28 -11.36
CA LYS A 299 -6.90 -26.87 -12.28
C LYS A 299 -8.21 -27.21 -11.55
N PRO A 300 -9.38 -27.12 -12.19
CA PRO A 300 -10.62 -27.54 -11.55
C PRO A 300 -10.69 -29.06 -11.35
N ALA A 301 -11.16 -29.49 -10.18
CA ALA A 301 -11.44 -30.89 -9.86
C ALA A 301 -12.92 -31.15 -9.67
N TYR A 302 -13.69 -30.14 -9.25
CA TYR A 302 -15.13 -30.20 -9.08
C TYR A 302 -15.77 -28.82 -9.28
N PHE A 303 -16.97 -28.80 -9.86
CA PHE A 303 -17.83 -27.64 -9.90
C PHE A 303 -19.29 -28.12 -9.83
N GLY A 304 -20.05 -27.66 -8.84
CA GLY A 304 -21.44 -28.06 -8.60
C GLY A 304 -21.91 -27.78 -7.17
N PRO A 305 -23.12 -28.24 -6.80
CA PRO A 305 -23.67 -28.07 -5.47
C PRO A 305 -22.80 -28.76 -4.40
N PRO A 306 -22.63 -28.17 -3.20
CA PRO A 306 -21.82 -28.77 -2.12
C PRO A 306 -22.35 -30.16 -1.68
N SER A 307 -23.64 -30.40 -1.81
CA SER A 307 -24.29 -31.70 -1.45
C SER A 307 -23.82 -32.88 -2.33
N GLU A 308 -23.41 -32.63 -3.56
CA GLU A 308 -23.01 -33.65 -4.52
C GLU A 308 -21.52 -34.01 -4.47
N ILE A 309 -20.70 -33.16 -3.82
CA ILE A 309 -19.26 -33.33 -3.84
C ILE A 309 -18.79 -34.67 -3.25
N GLY A 310 -19.50 -35.14 -2.21
CA GLY A 310 -19.22 -36.44 -1.57
C GLY A 310 -19.42 -37.62 -2.50
N VAL A 311 -20.46 -37.57 -3.32
CA VAL A 311 -20.75 -38.63 -4.32
C VAL A 311 -19.66 -38.62 -5.41
N VAL A 312 -19.28 -37.44 -5.87
CA VAL A 312 -18.32 -37.27 -6.96
C VAL A 312 -16.89 -37.62 -6.53
N MET A 313 -16.50 -37.27 -5.29
CA MET A 313 -15.16 -37.50 -4.76
C MET A 313 -15.03 -38.85 -4.01
N GLY A 314 -16.14 -39.60 -3.84
CA GLY A 314 -16.15 -40.90 -3.14
C GLY A 314 -16.01 -40.78 -1.61
N THR A 315 -15.97 -39.58 -1.06
CA THR A 315 -15.90 -39.32 0.37
C THR A 315 -16.48 -37.95 0.72
N THR A 316 -17.12 -37.84 1.89
CA THR A 316 -17.60 -36.55 2.45
C THR A 316 -16.58 -35.91 3.37
N ASN A 317 -15.49 -36.59 3.68
CA ASN A 317 -14.42 -36.04 4.51
C ASN A 317 -13.53 -35.08 3.69
N TRP A 318 -13.57 -33.81 4.01
CA TRP A 318 -12.79 -32.78 3.32
C TRP A 318 -11.28 -32.99 3.39
N ALA A 319 -10.76 -33.57 4.48
CA ALA A 319 -9.32 -33.86 4.59
C ALA A 319 -8.90 -34.89 3.54
N ASP A 320 -9.72 -35.94 3.33
CA ASP A 320 -9.45 -37.00 2.33
C ASP A 320 -9.61 -36.44 0.91
N ILE A 321 -10.63 -35.59 0.66
CA ILE A 321 -10.82 -34.90 -0.62
C ILE A 321 -9.58 -34.06 -0.97
N PHE A 322 -9.13 -33.21 -0.04
CA PHE A 322 -7.95 -32.37 -0.29
C PHE A 322 -6.66 -33.18 -0.47
N THR A 323 -6.46 -34.22 0.31
CA THR A 323 -5.32 -35.12 0.18
C THR A 323 -5.33 -35.83 -1.18
N GLY A 324 -6.46 -36.38 -1.61
CA GLY A 324 -6.61 -37.03 -2.89
C GLY A 324 -6.38 -36.09 -4.07
N VAL A 325 -6.98 -34.90 -4.05
CA VAL A 325 -6.81 -33.89 -5.08
C VAL A 325 -5.40 -33.30 -5.12
N ALA A 326 -4.70 -33.25 -3.98
CA ALA A 326 -3.31 -32.80 -3.92
C ALA A 326 -2.33 -33.88 -4.40
N ALA A 327 -2.62 -35.15 -4.10
CA ALA A 327 -1.77 -36.29 -4.52
C ALA A 327 -1.88 -36.57 -6.04
N HIS A 328 -3.08 -36.45 -6.60
CA HIS A 328 -3.34 -36.82 -8.02
C HIS A 328 -4.06 -35.67 -8.79
N PRO A 329 -3.45 -34.45 -8.90
CA PRO A 329 -4.12 -33.25 -9.42
C PRO A 329 -4.54 -33.41 -10.89
N ASP A 330 -3.75 -34.08 -11.71
CA ASP A 330 -4.05 -34.27 -13.14
C ASP A 330 -5.11 -35.36 -13.39
N ALA A 331 -5.21 -36.37 -12.52
CA ALA A 331 -6.27 -37.37 -12.57
C ALA A 331 -7.59 -36.73 -12.19
N ALA A 332 -7.66 -36.03 -11.06
CA ALA A 332 -8.85 -35.32 -10.62
C ALA A 332 -9.38 -34.34 -11.68
N HIS A 333 -8.48 -33.64 -12.38
CA HIS A 333 -8.86 -32.75 -13.47
C HIS A 333 -9.40 -33.49 -14.69
N ARG A 334 -8.80 -34.62 -15.10
CA ARG A 334 -9.32 -35.45 -16.21
C ARG A 334 -10.73 -35.97 -15.91
N ASP A 335 -10.95 -36.43 -14.70
CA ASP A 335 -12.26 -36.92 -14.25
C ASP A 335 -13.30 -35.80 -14.24
N PHE A 336 -12.90 -34.57 -13.88
CA PHE A 336 -13.74 -33.37 -14.01
C PHE A 336 -14.10 -33.10 -15.47
N LEU A 337 -13.13 -33.07 -16.39
CA LEU A 337 -13.36 -32.81 -17.81
C LEU A 337 -14.27 -33.85 -18.47
N THR A 338 -14.21 -35.12 -18.07
CA THR A 338 -15.09 -36.18 -18.59
C THR A 338 -16.55 -35.95 -18.20
N ARG A 339 -16.79 -35.34 -17.01
CA ARG A 339 -18.13 -35.00 -16.52
C ARG A 339 -18.69 -33.72 -17.12
N CYS A 340 -17.83 -32.71 -17.35
CA CYS A 340 -18.25 -31.37 -17.83
C CYS A 340 -18.33 -31.24 -19.37
N ARG A 341 -18.18 -32.30 -20.14
CA ARG A 341 -18.07 -32.26 -21.62
C ARG A 341 -19.37 -31.84 -22.37
N ALA A 342 -20.46 -31.55 -21.65
CA ALA A 342 -21.79 -31.41 -22.28
C ALA A 342 -22.18 -29.98 -22.70
N ASP A 343 -21.64 -28.90 -22.07
CA ASP A 343 -22.18 -27.56 -22.33
C ASP A 343 -21.09 -26.50 -22.46
N ALA A 344 -20.65 -26.25 -23.69
CA ALA A 344 -19.94 -25.00 -24.01
C ALA A 344 -21.01 -23.92 -24.32
N PRO A 345 -21.22 -22.92 -23.46
CA PRO A 345 -22.21 -21.89 -23.71
C PRO A 345 -21.81 -21.01 -24.89
N LYS A 346 -22.80 -20.67 -25.73
CA LYS A 346 -22.62 -19.75 -26.86
C LYS A 346 -22.39 -18.32 -26.32
N VAL A 347 -21.29 -17.70 -26.74
CA VAL A 347 -21.01 -16.29 -26.45
C VAL A 347 -22.06 -15.41 -27.12
N VAL A 348 -22.92 -14.79 -26.34
CA VAL A 348 -23.87 -13.77 -26.83
C VAL A 348 -23.19 -12.41 -26.66
N GLN A 349 -22.82 -11.78 -27.76
CA GLN A 349 -22.28 -10.41 -27.70
C GLN A 349 -23.41 -9.43 -27.37
N SER A 350 -23.28 -8.71 -26.25
CA SER A 350 -24.20 -7.67 -25.85
C SER A 350 -23.83 -6.31 -26.47
N ALA A 351 -24.83 -5.44 -26.62
CA ALA A 351 -24.65 -4.10 -27.17
C ALA A 351 -23.75 -3.23 -26.27
N ARG A 352 -22.90 -2.37 -26.88
CA ARG A 352 -22.02 -1.45 -26.16
C ARG A 352 -22.78 -0.60 -25.14
N ARG A 353 -22.47 -0.73 -23.88
CA ARG A 353 -23.02 0.10 -22.80
C ARG A 353 -22.33 1.47 -22.71
N HIS A 354 -23.12 2.47 -22.31
CA HIS A 354 -22.62 3.83 -22.09
C HIS A 354 -21.68 3.87 -20.89
N VAL A 355 -20.44 4.31 -21.11
CA VAL A 355 -19.43 4.50 -20.04
C VAL A 355 -19.74 5.83 -19.35
N PRO A 356 -19.97 5.87 -18.02
CA PRO A 356 -20.18 7.15 -17.35
C PRO A 356 -18.90 8.01 -17.46
N PRO A 357 -19.05 9.34 -17.63
CA PRO A 357 -17.91 10.22 -17.80
C PRO A 357 -16.98 10.17 -16.57
N PRO A 358 -15.65 10.26 -16.77
CA PRO A 358 -14.70 10.20 -15.66
C PRO A 358 -14.87 11.39 -14.71
N CYS A 359 -14.66 11.15 -13.41
CA CYS A 359 -14.65 12.19 -12.39
C CYS A 359 -13.56 13.24 -12.69
N ARG A 360 -13.88 14.54 -12.56
CA ARG A 360 -12.95 15.64 -12.81
C ARG A 360 -11.75 15.57 -11.86
N LEU A 361 -10.54 15.75 -12.38
CA LEU A 361 -9.28 15.64 -11.64
C LEU A 361 -9.27 16.51 -10.36
N LEU A 362 -9.69 17.76 -10.48
CA LEU A 362 -9.73 18.71 -9.36
C LEU A 362 -10.68 18.26 -8.24
N HIS A 363 -11.80 17.62 -8.60
CA HIS A 363 -12.73 17.08 -7.63
C HIS A 363 -12.10 15.93 -6.84
N GLN A 364 -11.40 15.01 -7.52
CA GLN A 364 -10.65 13.93 -6.88
C GLN A 364 -9.57 14.49 -5.95
N ILE A 365 -8.80 15.51 -6.39
CA ILE A 365 -7.78 16.17 -5.55
C ILE A 365 -8.41 16.71 -4.27
N SER A 366 -9.56 17.42 -4.38
CA SER A 366 -10.25 17.99 -3.23
C SER A 366 -10.70 16.92 -2.22
N ILE A 367 -11.25 15.79 -2.70
CA ILE A 367 -11.71 14.69 -1.82
C ILE A 367 -10.52 14.08 -1.07
N VAL A 368 -9.47 13.72 -1.82
CA VAL A 368 -8.28 13.07 -1.23
C VAL A 368 -7.56 14.03 -0.27
N ALA A 369 -7.46 15.34 -0.60
CA ALA A 369 -6.84 16.32 0.28
C ALA A 369 -7.62 16.51 1.60
N ARG A 370 -8.96 16.62 1.54
CA ARG A 370 -9.80 16.69 2.75
C ARG A 370 -9.68 15.44 3.60
N ARG A 371 -9.64 14.24 2.95
CA ARG A 371 -9.42 12.98 3.65
C ARG A 371 -8.04 12.94 4.30
N GLN A 372 -6.99 13.35 3.59
CA GLN A 372 -5.62 13.37 4.11
C GLN A 372 -5.50 14.30 5.33
N LEU A 373 -6.07 15.49 5.24
CA LEU A 373 -6.12 16.43 6.38
C LEU A 373 -6.84 15.81 7.57
N ARG A 374 -7.98 15.13 7.33
CA ARG A 374 -8.72 14.44 8.39
C ARG A 374 -7.92 13.31 9.03
N LEU A 375 -7.15 12.55 8.24
CA LEU A 375 -6.27 11.47 8.74
C LEU A 375 -5.17 12.03 9.66
N VAL A 376 -4.52 13.13 9.24
CA VAL A 376 -3.50 13.82 10.06
C VAL A 376 -4.08 14.31 11.39
N LEU A 377 -5.28 14.94 11.37
CA LEU A 377 -5.94 15.44 12.57
C LEU A 377 -6.50 14.34 13.47
N ALA A 378 -6.85 13.17 12.92
CA ALA A 378 -7.40 12.04 13.66
C ALA A 378 -6.33 11.23 14.41
N ASP A 379 -5.08 11.26 13.96
CA ASP A 379 -3.95 10.62 14.62
C ASP A 379 -3.30 11.58 15.61
N ARG A 380 -3.74 11.52 16.86
CA ARG A 380 -3.25 12.43 17.92
C ARG A 380 -1.75 12.31 18.16
N GLY A 381 -1.18 11.11 18.11
CA GLY A 381 0.26 10.91 18.32
C GLY A 381 1.09 11.57 17.23
N TYR A 382 0.69 11.36 15.99
CA TYR A 382 1.32 12.00 14.85
C TYR A 382 1.14 13.52 14.85
N LEU A 383 -0.04 14.01 15.18
CA LEU A 383 -0.31 15.45 15.29
C LEU A 383 0.58 16.13 16.36
N HIS A 384 0.71 15.53 17.56
CA HIS A 384 1.61 16.06 18.59
C HIS A 384 3.06 16.11 18.11
N PHE A 385 3.52 15.04 17.44
CA PHE A 385 4.85 15.03 16.84
C PHE A 385 5.04 16.17 15.82
N LEU A 386 4.08 16.38 14.93
CA LEU A 386 4.12 17.44 13.93
C LEU A 386 4.17 18.83 14.55
N VAL A 387 3.39 19.07 15.60
CA VAL A 387 3.36 20.35 16.30
C VAL A 387 4.65 20.61 17.07
N LEU A 388 5.18 19.59 17.75
CA LEU A 388 6.37 19.73 18.62
C LEU A 388 7.67 19.89 17.84
N LEU A 389 7.73 19.27 16.64
CA LEU A 389 8.97 19.19 15.85
C LEU A 389 9.59 20.56 15.51
N PRO A 390 8.87 21.57 15.00
CA PRO A 390 9.46 22.89 14.72
C PRO A 390 9.94 23.63 15.98
N PHE A 391 9.34 23.37 17.15
CA PHE A 391 9.82 23.94 18.42
C PHE A 391 11.16 23.32 18.84
N ILE A 392 11.30 22.00 18.76
CA ILE A 392 12.56 21.32 19.08
C ILE A 392 13.68 21.82 18.16
N LEU A 393 13.45 21.81 16.85
CA LEU A 393 14.45 22.19 15.86
C LEU A 393 14.77 23.69 15.90
N GLY A 394 13.76 24.53 16.12
CA GLY A 394 13.94 25.97 16.28
C GLY A 394 14.74 26.31 17.53
N THR A 395 14.44 25.68 18.67
CA THR A 395 15.21 25.85 19.90
C THR A 395 16.65 25.40 19.71
N LEU A 396 16.90 24.28 18.99
CA LEU A 396 18.24 23.83 18.69
C LEU A 396 19.05 24.88 17.91
N SER A 397 18.42 25.59 16.96
CA SER A 397 19.07 26.67 16.21
C SER A 397 19.33 27.90 17.08
N VAL A 398 18.50 28.17 18.08
CA VAL A 398 18.72 29.28 19.04
C VAL A 398 19.85 28.97 20.03
N LEU A 399 20.08 27.67 20.33
CA LEU A 399 21.18 27.24 21.23
C LEU A 399 22.57 27.33 20.61
N VAL A 400 22.72 27.69 19.33
CA VAL A 400 24.04 27.94 18.73
C VAL A 400 24.73 29.07 19.53
N PRO A 401 26.00 28.86 20.01
CA PRO A 401 26.69 29.89 20.80
C PRO A 401 26.95 31.15 19.99
N GLY A 402 26.81 32.32 20.62
CA GLY A 402 27.12 33.64 20.08
C GLY A 402 25.97 34.62 20.18
N ASP A 403 26.28 35.90 19.98
CA ASP A 403 25.35 37.04 20.11
C ASP A 403 25.08 37.77 18.78
N ALA A 404 25.79 37.37 17.70
CA ALA A 404 25.64 37.98 16.38
C ALA A 404 24.35 37.54 15.67
N GLY A 405 23.85 36.32 15.96
CA GLY A 405 22.66 35.74 15.40
C GLY A 405 22.72 35.67 13.87
N LEU A 406 21.69 36.19 13.18
CA LEU A 406 21.66 36.32 11.70
C LEU A 406 22.28 37.64 11.22
N GLY A 407 23.00 38.34 12.09
CA GLY A 407 23.77 39.53 11.77
C GLY A 407 25.23 39.22 11.43
N LYS A 408 26.08 40.27 11.35
CA LYS A 408 27.48 40.14 11.03
C LYS A 408 28.28 39.59 12.23
N SER A 409 28.88 38.41 12.05
CA SER A 409 29.79 37.81 13.04
C SER A 409 31.14 38.55 13.05
N ASP A 410 31.72 38.71 14.25
CA ASP A 410 33.08 39.24 14.39
C ASP A 410 34.11 38.16 13.98
N PRO A 411 34.93 38.40 12.93
CA PRO A 411 35.92 37.41 12.48
C PRO A 411 36.98 37.08 13.54
N ARG A 412 37.19 37.95 14.57
CA ARG A 412 38.13 37.77 15.65
C ARG A 412 37.44 37.40 16.98
N GLY A 413 36.12 37.32 16.97
CA GLY A 413 35.32 36.95 18.14
C GLY A 413 35.38 35.46 18.46
N PRO A 414 34.74 35.04 19.55
CA PRO A 414 34.72 33.64 19.99
C PRO A 414 33.90 32.74 19.11
N THR A 415 32.96 33.29 18.31
CA THR A 415 32.00 32.54 17.45
C THR A 415 31.92 33.15 16.03
N PRO A 416 33.00 33.07 15.24
CA PRO A 416 33.07 33.75 13.94
C PRO A 416 32.15 33.11 12.87
N THR A 417 31.65 31.88 13.10
CA THR A 417 30.80 31.10 12.16
C THR A 417 29.33 31.06 12.56
N GLU A 418 28.93 31.72 13.67
CA GLU A 418 27.59 31.63 14.25
C GLU A 418 26.44 31.76 13.21
N SER A 419 26.50 32.78 12.38
CA SER A 419 25.45 33.01 11.34
C SER A 419 25.33 31.85 10.35
N ALA A 420 26.47 31.25 9.96
CA ALA A 420 26.49 30.11 9.07
C ALA A 420 25.97 28.84 9.75
N ASP A 421 26.33 28.61 11.00
CA ASP A 421 25.89 27.45 11.78
C ASP A 421 24.36 27.47 11.98
N ILE A 422 23.79 28.67 12.27
CA ILE A 422 22.34 28.87 12.34
C ILE A 422 21.69 28.55 10.98
N MET A 423 22.25 29.02 9.86
CA MET A 423 21.71 28.78 8.54
C MET A 423 21.77 27.29 8.15
N ILE A 424 22.84 26.57 8.51
CA ILE A 424 22.96 25.12 8.33
C ILE A 424 21.85 24.40 9.09
N LEU A 425 21.63 24.76 10.36
CA LEU A 425 20.59 24.14 11.18
C LEU A 425 19.16 24.46 10.68
N LEU A 426 18.92 25.68 10.21
CA LEU A 426 17.63 26.06 9.61
C LEU A 426 17.33 25.22 8.36
N ASN A 427 18.30 25.12 7.45
CA ASN A 427 18.14 24.34 6.21
C ASN A 427 18.00 22.83 6.52
N PHE A 428 18.83 22.30 7.43
CA PHE A 428 18.73 20.94 7.93
C PHE A 428 17.34 20.66 8.52
N SER A 429 16.84 21.57 9.36
CA SER A 429 15.51 21.47 9.97
C SER A 429 14.40 21.46 8.94
N ALA A 430 14.47 22.32 7.93
CA ALA A 430 13.50 22.36 6.82
C ALA A 430 13.47 21.04 6.03
N VAL A 431 14.64 20.50 5.69
CA VAL A 431 14.77 19.21 4.99
C VAL A 431 14.24 18.06 5.84
N PHE A 432 14.65 18.01 7.11
CA PHE A 432 14.21 16.96 8.03
C PHE A 432 12.69 16.97 8.23
N MET A 433 12.12 18.15 8.55
CA MET A 433 10.66 18.30 8.70
C MET A 433 9.91 17.84 7.45
N GLY A 434 10.30 18.34 6.27
CA GLY A 434 9.64 17.97 5.02
C GLY A 434 9.71 16.48 4.74
N THR A 435 10.87 15.85 4.84
CA THR A 435 11.06 14.43 4.54
C THR A 435 10.35 13.54 5.57
N ALA A 436 10.44 13.86 6.86
CA ALA A 436 9.83 13.09 7.94
C ALA A 436 8.30 13.05 7.87
N LEU A 437 7.67 14.15 7.37
CA LEU A 437 6.23 14.24 7.13
C LEU A 437 5.69 13.14 6.23
N THR A 438 6.44 12.73 5.22
CA THR A 438 5.86 12.05 4.05
C THR A 438 6.45 10.68 3.77
N VAL A 439 7.63 10.37 4.35
CA VAL A 439 8.39 9.17 4.00
C VAL A 439 7.64 7.84 4.25
N ARG A 440 6.70 7.80 5.20
CA ARG A 440 5.88 6.61 5.51
C ARG A 440 4.55 6.54 4.75
N ASP A 441 4.15 7.62 4.11
CA ASP A 441 2.77 7.83 3.68
C ASP A 441 2.34 6.90 2.54
N LEU A 442 3.05 6.92 1.39
CA LEU A 442 2.65 6.15 0.21
C LEU A 442 2.81 4.64 0.39
N VAL A 443 3.83 4.19 1.12
CA VAL A 443 4.05 2.75 1.37
C VAL A 443 2.99 2.21 2.33
N GLY A 444 2.56 3.01 3.32
CA GLY A 444 1.50 2.63 4.27
C GLY A 444 0.12 2.54 3.64
N GLU A 445 -0.16 3.38 2.65
CA GLU A 445 -1.46 3.43 1.97
C GLU A 445 -1.50 2.70 0.62
N ARG A 446 -0.44 1.95 0.25
CA ARG A 446 -0.31 1.31 -1.07
C ARG A 446 -1.51 0.45 -1.44
N THR A 447 -1.99 -0.39 -0.53
CA THR A 447 -3.13 -1.29 -0.75
C THR A 447 -4.43 -0.51 -0.92
N ILE A 448 -4.64 0.54 -0.13
CA ILE A 448 -5.81 1.43 -0.22
C ILE A 448 -5.81 2.17 -1.57
N PHE A 449 -4.66 2.75 -1.95
CA PHE A 449 -4.51 3.41 -3.25
C PHE A 449 -4.79 2.46 -4.42
N GLN A 450 -4.22 1.23 -4.41
CA GLN A 450 -4.46 0.24 -5.46
C GLN A 450 -5.95 -0.10 -5.60
N ARG A 451 -6.67 -0.22 -4.49
CA ARG A 451 -8.11 -0.44 -4.47
C ARG A 451 -8.87 0.74 -5.09
N GLU A 452 -8.59 1.96 -4.67
CA GLU A 452 -9.25 3.17 -5.17
C GLU A 452 -8.91 3.48 -6.64
N HIS A 453 -7.69 3.17 -7.05
CA HIS A 453 -7.26 3.30 -8.44
C HIS A 453 -8.05 2.38 -9.38
N ARG A 454 -8.38 1.16 -8.94
CA ARG A 454 -9.24 0.24 -9.72
C ARG A 454 -10.62 0.82 -9.97
N VAL A 455 -11.20 1.55 -9.04
CA VAL A 455 -12.51 2.20 -9.20
C VAL A 455 -12.43 3.58 -9.85
N GLY A 456 -11.22 4.06 -10.22
CA GLY A 456 -11.04 5.24 -11.07
C GLY A 456 -10.34 6.43 -10.46
N LEU A 457 -9.74 6.31 -9.28
CA LEU A 457 -8.89 7.38 -8.73
C LEU A 457 -7.65 7.57 -9.62
N SER A 458 -7.42 8.81 -10.06
CA SER A 458 -6.22 9.16 -10.80
C SER A 458 -4.99 9.19 -9.86
N ALA A 459 -3.88 8.60 -10.30
CA ALA A 459 -2.64 8.65 -9.54
C ALA A 459 -2.06 10.07 -9.43
N TRP A 460 -2.32 10.96 -10.41
CA TRP A 460 -2.00 12.38 -10.28
C TRP A 460 -2.88 13.07 -9.23
N ALA A 461 -4.20 12.77 -9.20
CA ALA A 461 -5.08 13.34 -8.18
C ALA A 461 -4.63 12.96 -6.76
N TYR A 462 -4.27 11.69 -6.58
CA TYR A 462 -3.77 11.18 -5.32
C TYR A 462 -2.46 11.85 -4.88
N LEU A 463 -1.46 11.91 -5.77
CA LEU A 463 -0.17 12.51 -5.46
C LEU A 463 -0.26 14.02 -5.22
N LEU A 464 -0.96 14.76 -6.09
CA LEU A 464 -1.12 16.22 -5.96
C LEU A 464 -1.89 16.61 -4.70
N ALA A 465 -2.91 15.83 -4.31
CA ALA A 465 -3.62 16.05 -3.05
C ALA A 465 -2.67 15.96 -1.84
N LYS A 466 -1.79 14.96 -1.83
CA LYS A 466 -0.80 14.78 -0.76
C LYS A 466 0.26 15.88 -0.77
N ILE A 467 0.79 16.24 -1.94
CA ILE A 467 1.74 17.35 -2.08
C ILE A 467 1.13 18.64 -1.53
N ASN A 468 -0.12 18.95 -1.84
CA ASN A 468 -0.79 20.15 -1.34
C ASN A 468 -0.95 20.14 0.19
N VAL A 469 -1.43 19.04 0.77
CA VAL A 469 -1.63 18.95 2.23
C VAL A 469 -0.31 19.01 2.97
N TYR A 470 0.67 18.20 2.55
CA TYR A 470 1.97 18.16 3.21
C TYR A 470 2.82 19.41 2.94
N GLY A 471 2.72 20.03 1.75
CA GLY A 471 3.35 21.30 1.44
C GLY A 471 2.84 22.42 2.33
N LEU A 472 1.51 22.49 2.55
CA LEU A 472 0.91 23.45 3.48
C LEU A 472 1.36 23.18 4.93
N THR A 473 1.40 21.92 5.36
CA THR A 473 1.87 21.54 6.70
C THR A 473 3.34 21.95 6.89
N ALA A 474 4.20 21.66 5.91
CA ALA A 474 5.60 22.08 5.93
C ALA A 474 5.76 23.60 5.98
N ALA A 475 4.95 24.35 5.23
CA ALA A 475 4.95 25.82 5.26
C ALA A 475 4.56 26.37 6.64
N VAL A 476 3.55 25.78 7.30
CA VAL A 476 3.17 26.18 8.68
C VAL A 476 4.28 25.86 9.68
N GLN A 477 4.90 24.67 9.57
CA GLN A 477 6.01 24.28 10.46
C GLN A 477 7.23 25.18 10.28
N THR A 478 7.59 25.52 9.05
CA THR A 478 8.72 26.43 8.76
C THR A 478 8.43 27.86 9.19
N ALA A 479 7.17 28.32 9.16
CA ALA A 479 6.80 29.61 9.73
C ALA A 479 7.08 29.67 11.25
N VAL A 480 6.72 28.61 11.98
CA VAL A 480 7.00 28.49 13.41
C VAL A 480 8.52 28.43 13.67
N LEU A 481 9.23 27.60 12.89
CA LEU A 481 10.70 27.47 12.96
C LEU A 481 11.38 28.84 12.77
N THR A 482 11.06 29.55 11.68
CA THR A 482 11.64 30.85 11.35
C THR A 482 11.30 31.89 12.42
N ALA A 483 10.07 31.91 12.93
CA ALA A 483 9.68 32.80 14.02
C ALA A 483 10.53 32.57 15.27
N ILE A 484 10.71 31.33 15.72
CA ILE A 484 11.52 31.00 16.91
C ILE A 484 12.94 31.51 16.74
N VAL A 485 13.56 31.29 15.56
CA VAL A 485 14.94 31.71 15.33
C VAL A 485 15.06 33.22 15.22
N VAL A 486 14.15 33.89 14.55
CA VAL A 486 14.13 35.37 14.44
C VAL A 486 13.91 36.03 15.81
N PHE A 487 13.04 35.49 16.66
CA PHE A 487 12.85 35.99 18.03
C PHE A 487 14.04 35.69 18.95
N GLY A 488 14.70 34.53 18.81
CA GLY A 488 15.79 34.12 19.67
C GLY A 488 17.17 34.65 19.26
N LYS A 489 17.42 34.84 17.98
CA LYS A 489 18.73 35.19 17.37
C LYS A 489 18.72 36.50 16.56
N GLY A 490 17.55 37.13 16.42
CA GLY A 490 17.40 38.35 15.63
C GLY A 490 17.10 38.12 14.15
N ALA A 491 16.64 39.17 13.50
CA ALA A 491 16.31 39.17 12.08
C ALA A 491 17.57 39.30 11.20
N PRO A 492 17.54 38.82 9.94
CA PRO A 492 18.59 39.12 8.96
C PRO A 492 18.80 40.64 8.83
N THR A 493 20.07 41.08 8.90
CA THR A 493 20.43 42.50 8.89
C THR A 493 20.51 43.13 7.51
N ARG A 494 20.58 42.30 6.46
CA ARG A 494 20.55 42.77 5.05
C ARG A 494 19.13 42.86 4.52
N GLY A 495 18.92 43.76 3.56
CA GLY A 495 17.64 43.89 2.86
C GLY A 495 17.25 42.67 2.05
N ALA A 496 15.95 42.48 1.80
CA ALA A 496 15.47 41.44 0.90
C ALA A 496 15.87 41.73 -0.55
N LEU A 497 16.11 40.66 -1.33
CA LEU A 497 16.45 40.73 -2.73
C LEU A 497 15.21 41.04 -3.62
N VAL A 498 14.09 40.35 -3.35
CA VAL A 498 12.89 40.39 -4.21
C VAL A 498 11.63 40.79 -3.45
N LEU A 499 11.43 40.28 -2.24
CA LEU A 499 10.13 40.36 -1.55
C LEU A 499 10.00 41.57 -0.59
N GLY A 500 10.98 42.46 -0.53
CA GLY A 500 10.98 43.65 0.30
C GLY A 500 11.13 43.42 1.81
N ASN A 501 10.93 42.20 2.32
CA ASN A 501 11.09 41.85 3.71
C ASN A 501 12.01 40.58 3.83
N PRO A 502 13.20 40.72 4.45
CA PRO A 502 14.18 39.61 4.50
C PRO A 502 13.71 38.42 5.35
N ILE A 503 12.87 38.65 6.37
CA ILE A 503 12.30 37.57 7.17
C ILE A 503 11.33 36.75 6.33
N PHE A 504 10.48 37.44 5.55
CA PHE A 504 9.51 36.74 4.69
C PHE A 504 10.19 36.00 3.54
N GLU A 505 11.26 36.54 2.98
CA GLU A 505 12.05 35.90 1.93
C GLU A 505 12.78 34.66 2.46
N LEU A 506 13.42 34.76 3.64
CA LEU A 506 14.03 33.61 4.32
C LEU A 506 12.98 32.52 4.63
N TYR A 507 11.83 32.91 5.17
CA TYR A 507 10.73 31.98 5.42
C TYR A 507 10.29 31.27 4.12
N LEU A 508 10.08 32.01 3.02
CA LEU A 508 9.64 31.43 1.75
C LEU A 508 10.65 30.42 1.20
N THR A 509 11.94 30.73 1.31
CA THR A 509 13.03 29.84 0.89
C THR A 509 13.05 28.54 1.71
N LEU A 510 12.93 28.66 3.04
CA LEU A 510 12.87 27.49 3.93
C LEU A 510 11.58 26.69 3.70
N ALA A 511 10.43 27.34 3.48
CA ALA A 511 9.17 26.69 3.19
C ALA A 511 9.20 25.93 1.85
N ALA A 512 9.82 26.51 0.82
CA ALA A 512 10.04 25.84 -0.46
C ALA A 512 10.96 24.62 -0.30
N THR A 513 12.06 24.77 0.47
CA THR A 513 12.99 23.66 0.77
C THR A 513 12.28 22.52 1.50
N ALA A 514 11.49 22.81 2.53
CA ALA A 514 10.71 21.82 3.26
C ALA A 514 9.63 21.18 2.37
N GLY A 515 8.96 21.97 1.52
CA GLY A 515 7.98 21.47 0.56
C GLY A 515 8.56 20.51 -0.46
N VAL A 516 9.71 20.84 -1.07
CA VAL A 516 10.40 19.95 -2.02
C VAL A 516 10.97 18.73 -1.30
N SER A 517 11.44 18.86 -0.07
CA SER A 517 11.88 17.72 0.76
C SER A 517 10.70 16.82 1.14
N ALA A 518 9.50 17.36 1.31
CA ALA A 518 8.29 16.54 1.46
C ALA A 518 7.97 15.75 0.18
N VAL A 519 8.16 16.34 -0.99
CA VAL A 519 8.04 15.61 -2.28
C VAL A 519 9.12 14.52 -2.39
N MET A 520 10.34 14.80 -1.94
CA MET A 520 11.43 13.80 -1.88
C MET A 520 11.03 12.63 -0.96
N GLY A 521 10.46 12.89 0.21
CA GLY A 521 9.95 11.86 1.11
C GLY A 521 8.83 11.03 0.48
N LEU A 522 7.91 11.64 -0.29
CA LEU A 522 6.90 10.90 -1.08
C LEU A 522 7.55 10.01 -2.14
N ALA A 523 8.57 10.51 -2.85
CA ALA A 523 9.29 9.72 -3.86
C ALA A 523 9.99 8.51 -3.21
N MET A 524 10.65 8.70 -2.07
CA MET A 524 11.25 7.62 -1.30
C MET A 524 10.21 6.60 -0.81
N SER A 525 9.06 7.08 -0.33
CA SER A 525 7.94 6.23 0.09
C SER A 525 7.37 5.39 -1.07
N ALA A 526 7.32 5.96 -2.29
CA ALA A 526 6.91 5.23 -3.48
C ALA A 526 7.90 4.12 -3.87
N LEU A 527 9.21 4.35 -3.69
CA LEU A 527 10.30 3.42 -3.97
C LEU A 527 10.40 2.29 -2.93
N ALA A 528 10.09 2.55 -1.66
CA ALA A 528 10.19 1.59 -0.57
C ALA A 528 9.28 0.37 -0.83
N LYS A 529 9.80 -0.85 -0.61
CA LYS A 529 9.04 -2.11 -0.75
C LYS A 529 8.28 -2.46 0.52
N SER A 530 8.83 -2.14 1.69
CA SER A 530 8.25 -2.38 3.01
C SER A 530 8.43 -1.17 3.93
N GLN A 531 7.68 -1.14 5.03
CA GLN A 531 7.81 -0.07 6.02
C GLN A 531 9.16 -0.08 6.76
N ASP A 532 9.82 -1.24 6.86
CA ASP A 532 11.11 -1.40 7.54
C ASP A 532 12.25 -0.66 6.83
N GLN A 533 12.14 -0.46 5.50
CA GLN A 533 13.14 0.26 4.71
C GLN A 533 13.11 1.77 4.92
N ILE A 534 12.05 2.30 5.54
CA ILE A 534 11.79 3.74 5.62
C ILE A 534 12.79 4.45 6.53
N LEU A 535 13.03 3.90 7.74
CA LEU A 535 13.92 4.54 8.71
C LEU A 535 15.36 4.65 8.19
N PRO A 536 15.99 3.60 7.64
CA PRO A 536 17.29 3.72 7.01
C PRO A 536 17.33 4.74 5.85
N MET A 537 16.29 4.75 4.99
CA MET A 537 16.20 5.70 3.89
C MET A 537 16.10 7.15 4.38
N LEU A 538 15.30 7.41 5.43
CA LEU A 538 15.17 8.74 6.04
C LEU A 538 16.52 9.21 6.56
N VAL A 539 17.19 8.40 7.39
CA VAL A 539 18.49 8.76 7.99
C VAL A 539 19.53 9.03 6.90
N MET A 540 19.62 8.15 5.89
CA MET A 540 20.55 8.35 4.77
C MET A 540 20.26 9.64 4.00
N SER A 541 18.99 9.93 3.70
CA SER A 541 18.64 11.13 2.92
C SER A 541 18.95 12.40 3.68
N VAL A 542 18.73 12.42 4.99
CA VAL A 542 19.01 13.57 5.85
C VAL A 542 20.52 13.79 6.00
N MET A 543 21.31 12.70 6.21
CA MET A 543 22.77 12.79 6.27
C MET A 543 23.38 13.25 4.94
N VAL A 544 22.91 12.69 3.82
CA VAL A 544 23.32 13.12 2.49
C VAL A 544 22.96 14.59 2.25
N SER A 545 21.77 15.03 2.65
CA SER A 545 21.35 16.43 2.54
C SER A 545 22.22 17.37 3.36
N LEU A 546 22.63 16.99 4.56
CA LEU A 546 23.53 17.78 5.41
C LEU A 546 24.91 17.96 4.76
N VAL A 547 25.51 16.86 4.27
CA VAL A 547 26.84 16.85 3.64
C VAL A 547 26.85 17.65 2.34
N PHE A 548 25.84 17.46 1.48
CA PHE A 548 25.78 18.05 0.15
C PHE A 548 25.05 19.41 0.10
N SER A 549 24.64 19.97 1.23
CA SER A 549 24.05 21.34 1.28
C SER A 549 25.04 22.43 0.84
N GLY A 550 26.33 22.19 0.99
CA GLY A 550 27.41 23.17 0.74
C GLY A 550 27.72 24.05 1.94
N GLY A 551 26.89 24.08 2.97
CA GLY A 551 27.10 24.87 4.19
C GLY A 551 28.13 24.27 5.12
N LEU A 552 28.06 22.95 5.36
CA LEU A 552 28.98 22.24 6.25
C LEU A 552 30.31 21.91 5.57
N ILE A 553 30.28 21.46 4.32
CA ILE A 553 31.44 21.07 3.53
C ILE A 553 31.40 21.80 2.20
N PRO A 554 32.49 22.47 1.77
CA PRO A 554 32.53 23.10 0.44
C PRO A 554 32.44 22.03 -0.64
N VAL A 555 31.41 22.13 -1.46
CA VAL A 555 31.09 21.15 -2.51
C VAL A 555 31.57 21.65 -3.88
N THR A 556 31.51 22.97 -4.12
CA THR A 556 31.84 23.61 -5.40
C THR A 556 33.31 23.39 -5.78
N GLY A 557 33.55 23.07 -7.05
CA GLY A 557 34.87 22.81 -7.62
C GLY A 557 35.41 21.39 -7.34
N ARG A 558 34.67 20.53 -6.63
CA ARG A 558 35.03 19.12 -6.46
C ARG A 558 34.29 18.27 -7.49
N VAL A 559 35.03 17.78 -8.48
CA VAL A 559 34.50 16.88 -9.52
C VAL A 559 33.74 15.73 -8.86
N VAL A 560 32.56 15.36 -9.32
CA VAL A 560 31.64 14.34 -8.77
C VAL A 560 30.79 14.86 -7.62
N PHE A 561 31.36 15.47 -6.56
CA PHE A 561 30.57 15.96 -5.42
C PHE A 561 29.67 17.13 -5.80
N ASP A 562 30.17 18.04 -6.64
CA ASP A 562 29.39 19.16 -7.14
C ASP A 562 28.18 18.67 -7.96
N GLN A 563 28.39 17.77 -8.93
CA GLN A 563 27.30 17.22 -9.74
C GLN A 563 26.29 16.44 -8.90
N LEU A 564 26.73 15.65 -7.93
CA LEU A 564 25.84 14.91 -7.03
C LEU A 564 24.98 15.83 -6.17
N SER A 565 25.53 16.97 -5.74
CA SER A 565 24.82 17.95 -4.91
C SER A 565 23.62 18.55 -5.63
N TRP A 566 23.63 18.63 -6.97
CA TRP A 566 22.54 19.17 -7.78
C TRP A 566 21.24 18.37 -7.66
N ALA A 567 21.32 17.09 -7.31
CA ALA A 567 20.16 16.24 -7.10
C ALA A 567 19.56 16.37 -5.67
N ILE A 568 20.17 17.18 -4.80
CA ILE A 568 19.80 17.30 -3.40
C ILE A 568 19.08 18.62 -3.13
N PRO A 569 17.81 18.61 -2.63
CA PRO A 569 17.06 19.84 -2.36
C PRO A 569 17.78 20.81 -1.41
N ALA A 570 18.52 20.26 -0.43
CA ALA A 570 19.27 21.04 0.55
C ALA A 570 20.30 21.98 -0.09
N ARG A 571 20.89 21.61 -1.23
CA ARG A 571 21.88 22.44 -1.94
C ARG A 571 21.28 23.78 -2.38
N TRP A 572 20.16 23.70 -3.08
CA TRP A 572 19.47 24.86 -3.63
C TRP A 572 18.77 25.69 -2.55
N GLY A 573 18.17 24.99 -1.56
CA GLY A 573 17.54 25.65 -0.40
C GLY A 573 18.55 26.42 0.47
N PHE A 574 19.72 25.84 0.70
CA PHE A 574 20.81 26.50 1.44
C PHE A 574 21.36 27.71 0.66
N ALA A 575 21.65 27.52 -0.65
CA ALA A 575 22.17 28.58 -1.50
C ALA A 575 21.21 29.79 -1.55
N ALA A 576 19.92 29.56 -1.79
CA ALA A 576 18.91 30.62 -1.78
C ALA A 576 18.80 31.32 -0.42
N SER A 577 18.87 30.57 0.69
CA SER A 577 18.87 31.16 2.04
C SER A 577 20.12 31.97 2.33
N ALA A 578 21.29 31.49 1.91
CA ALA A 578 22.57 32.18 2.01
C ALA A 578 22.61 33.45 1.17
N SER A 579 22.04 33.43 -0.02
CA SER A 579 21.89 34.60 -0.89
C SER A 579 20.94 35.64 -0.26
N THR A 580 19.81 35.24 0.32
CA THR A 580 18.89 36.15 1.05
C THR A 580 19.57 36.87 2.20
N THR A 581 20.38 36.15 3.00
CA THR A 581 21.02 36.71 4.21
C THR A 581 22.36 37.40 3.94
N ASP A 582 22.90 37.33 2.69
CA ASP A 582 24.25 37.79 2.32
C ASP A 582 25.34 37.12 3.17
N LEU A 583 25.34 35.79 3.17
CA LEU A 583 26.23 35.00 4.01
C LEU A 583 27.70 35.31 3.84
N HIS A 584 28.14 35.75 2.64
CA HIS A 584 29.51 36.22 2.37
C HIS A 584 29.91 37.41 3.22
N THR A 585 28.98 38.36 3.44
CA THR A 585 29.26 39.57 4.24
C THR A 585 29.10 39.31 5.74
N ILE A 586 28.14 38.51 6.17
CA ILE A 586 27.85 38.25 7.59
C ILE A 586 28.76 37.22 8.23
N ALA A 587 29.29 36.24 7.43
CA ALA A 587 30.21 35.20 7.88
C ALA A 587 31.43 35.06 6.94
N PRO A 588 32.35 36.06 6.93
CA PRO A 588 33.40 36.13 5.88
C PRO A 588 34.44 35.00 5.96
N LEU A 589 34.52 34.26 7.06
CA LEU A 589 35.40 33.09 7.20
C LEU A 589 34.84 31.81 6.60
N VAL A 590 33.58 31.81 6.20
CA VAL A 590 32.92 30.62 5.67
C VAL A 590 32.89 30.69 4.15
N HIS A 591 33.67 29.82 3.51
CA HIS A 591 33.62 29.48 2.06
C HIS A 591 33.46 30.67 1.09
N SER A 592 34.43 31.55 1.03
CA SER A 592 34.41 32.78 0.21
C SER A 592 34.25 32.60 -1.32
N ASN A 593 34.35 31.39 -1.85
CA ASN A 593 34.37 31.11 -3.29
C ASN A 593 33.06 30.56 -3.87
N GLU A 594 31.98 30.49 -3.08
CA GLU A 594 30.69 29.97 -3.54
C GLU A 594 29.89 31.04 -4.30
N THR A 595 29.83 30.93 -5.62
CA THR A 595 29.11 31.93 -6.47
C THR A 595 27.59 31.90 -6.27
N LEU A 596 27.03 30.76 -5.86
CA LEU A 596 25.60 30.63 -5.62
C LEU A 596 25.08 31.44 -4.41
N TRP A 597 25.98 31.86 -3.51
CA TRP A 597 25.60 32.63 -2.30
C TRP A 597 25.66 34.15 -2.49
N VAL A 598 25.95 34.60 -3.70
CA VAL A 598 26.02 36.04 -3.98
C VAL A 598 24.66 36.70 -3.77
N HIS A 599 24.64 37.82 -3.02
CA HIS A 599 23.44 38.58 -2.71
C HIS A 599 22.96 39.36 -3.94
N GLU A 600 22.43 38.64 -4.94
CA GLU A 600 21.88 39.17 -6.19
C GLU A 600 20.58 38.46 -6.55
N ILE A 601 19.62 39.19 -7.12
CA ILE A 601 18.31 38.68 -7.54
C ILE A 601 18.43 37.49 -8.49
N GLY A 602 19.40 37.54 -9.41
CA GLY A 602 19.62 36.50 -10.43
C GLY A 602 19.94 35.13 -9.82
N TRP A 603 20.83 35.09 -8.84
CA TRP A 603 21.23 33.87 -8.17
C TRP A 603 20.11 33.28 -7.31
N TRP A 604 19.43 34.12 -6.53
CA TRP A 604 18.26 33.68 -5.73
C TRP A 604 17.17 33.07 -6.59
N LEU A 605 16.82 33.73 -7.73
CA LEU A 605 15.82 33.20 -8.67
C LEU A 605 16.26 31.90 -9.31
N LEU A 606 17.55 31.76 -9.63
CA LEU A 606 18.12 30.49 -10.15
C LEU A 606 17.96 29.36 -9.16
N ASP A 607 18.36 29.58 -7.91
CA ASP A 607 18.31 28.56 -6.86
C ASP A 607 16.87 28.13 -6.58
N MET A 608 15.94 29.07 -6.46
CA MET A 608 14.50 28.79 -6.25
C MET A 608 13.90 28.05 -7.45
N THR A 609 14.29 28.43 -8.68
CA THR A 609 13.80 27.76 -9.89
C THR A 609 14.30 26.32 -9.95
N LEU A 610 15.59 26.08 -9.68
CA LEU A 610 16.18 24.74 -9.67
C LEU A 610 15.62 23.87 -8.56
N LEU A 611 15.36 24.44 -7.37
CA LEU A 611 14.69 23.77 -6.27
C LEU A 611 13.28 23.29 -6.67
N ILE A 612 12.47 24.16 -7.28
CA ILE A 612 11.11 23.83 -7.74
C ILE A 612 11.15 22.80 -8.88
N LEU A 613 12.07 22.96 -9.83
CA LEU A 613 12.27 21.99 -10.93
C LEU A 613 12.62 20.61 -10.40
N LEU A 614 13.54 20.54 -9.42
CA LEU A 614 13.90 19.29 -8.75
C LEU A 614 12.66 18.66 -8.07
N GLY A 615 11.83 19.47 -7.39
CA GLY A 615 10.56 19.03 -6.83
C GLY A 615 9.63 18.43 -7.89
N ALA A 616 9.52 19.05 -9.06
CA ALA A 616 8.71 18.54 -10.18
C ALA A 616 9.25 17.20 -10.70
N VAL A 617 10.58 17.07 -10.85
CA VAL A 617 11.23 15.80 -11.25
C VAL A 617 10.95 14.70 -10.23
N LEU A 618 11.10 14.97 -8.92
CA LEU A 618 10.83 14.02 -7.85
C LEU A 618 9.36 13.60 -7.82
N ALA A 619 8.43 14.55 -8.04
CA ALA A 619 7.00 14.24 -8.17
C ALA A 619 6.72 13.34 -9.40
N GLY A 620 7.39 13.60 -10.53
CA GLY A 620 7.33 12.75 -11.71
C GLY A 620 7.84 11.33 -11.44
N CYS A 621 8.96 11.19 -10.72
CA CYS A 621 9.50 9.90 -10.30
C CYS A 621 8.55 9.15 -9.37
N ALA A 622 7.99 9.84 -8.35
CA ALA A 622 6.99 9.26 -7.45
C ALA A 622 5.77 8.75 -8.24
N ARG A 623 5.25 9.59 -9.16
CA ARG A 623 4.12 9.21 -10.04
C ARG A 623 4.43 8.00 -10.91
N TRP A 624 5.64 7.95 -11.48
CA TRP A 624 6.09 6.83 -12.29
C TRP A 624 6.08 5.52 -11.49
N HIS A 625 6.69 5.52 -10.30
CA HIS A 625 6.73 4.34 -9.43
C HIS A 625 5.35 3.90 -8.93
N ILE A 626 4.46 4.84 -8.58
CA ILE A 626 3.06 4.55 -8.27
C ILE A 626 2.39 3.87 -9.46
N GLY A 627 2.62 4.38 -10.68
CA GLY A 627 2.10 3.81 -11.93
C GLY A 627 2.61 2.39 -12.21
N LEU A 628 3.91 2.14 -12.09
CA LEU A 628 4.49 0.81 -12.30
C LEU A 628 3.92 -0.25 -11.34
N ASN A 629 3.65 0.12 -10.10
CA ASN A 629 3.07 -0.76 -9.09
C ASN A 629 1.57 -1.05 -9.36
N THR A 630 0.91 -0.27 -10.23
CA THR A 630 -0.50 -0.47 -10.63
C THR A 630 -0.65 -1.11 -12.01
N VAL A 631 0.39 -1.07 -12.83
CA VAL A 631 0.41 -1.56 -14.24
C VAL A 631 0.66 -3.07 -14.30
N SER A 632 -0.13 -3.87 -13.61
CA SER A 632 -0.32 -5.26 -14.09
C SER A 632 -1.36 -5.35 -15.21
N ARG A 633 -1.81 -4.21 -15.79
CA ARG A 633 -3.10 -4.23 -16.49
C ARG A 633 -3.15 -3.94 -17.96
N THR A 634 -2.34 -3.26 -18.60
CA THR A 634 -2.54 -3.01 -20.05
C THR A 634 -1.29 -2.48 -20.73
N GLY A 635 -0.86 -3.10 -21.80
CA GLY A 635 -0.20 -2.44 -22.94
C GLY A 635 1.18 -1.79 -22.75
N ASP A 636 1.54 -1.38 -21.56
CA ASP A 636 2.82 -0.74 -21.24
C ASP A 636 4.01 -1.73 -21.16
N TRP A 637 3.79 -2.93 -21.66
CA TRP A 637 4.82 -3.93 -21.93
C TRP A 637 5.97 -3.36 -22.78
N VAL A 638 5.66 -2.39 -23.63
CA VAL A 638 6.66 -1.75 -24.50
C VAL A 638 7.61 -0.89 -23.66
N VAL A 639 7.08 -0.09 -22.73
CA VAL A 639 7.90 0.82 -21.89
C VAL A 639 8.70 0.02 -20.85
N ALA A 640 8.10 -0.98 -20.21
CA ALA A 640 8.80 -1.86 -19.27
C ALA A 640 9.87 -2.72 -19.98
N ARG A 641 9.65 -3.12 -21.25
CA ARG A 641 10.62 -3.85 -22.07
C ARG A 641 11.74 -2.93 -22.56
N LEU A 642 11.44 -1.66 -22.89
CA LEU A 642 12.42 -0.65 -23.25
C LEU A 642 13.33 -0.33 -22.06
N TRP A 643 12.75 -0.12 -20.87
CA TRP A 643 13.51 0.15 -19.65
C TRP A 643 14.37 -1.04 -19.20
N ARG A 644 13.86 -2.26 -19.29
CA ARG A 644 14.65 -3.48 -19.03
C ARG A 644 15.81 -3.62 -20.04
N ARG A 645 15.61 -3.23 -21.30
CA ARG A 645 16.70 -3.17 -22.29
C ARG A 645 17.72 -2.08 -21.97
N ILE A 646 17.27 -0.88 -21.57
CA ILE A 646 18.14 0.23 -21.20
C ILE A 646 18.91 -0.10 -19.91
N SER A 647 18.26 -0.64 -18.87
CA SER A 647 18.94 -1.02 -17.64
C SER A 647 19.91 -2.20 -17.82
N MET A 648 19.58 -3.18 -18.67
CA MET A 648 20.51 -4.26 -19.01
C MET A 648 21.66 -3.78 -19.91
N TRP A 649 21.43 -2.78 -20.76
CA TRP A 649 22.49 -2.15 -21.54
C TRP A 649 23.45 -1.37 -20.64
N TYR A 650 22.91 -0.56 -19.71
CA TYR A 650 23.72 0.21 -18.73
C TYR A 650 24.50 -0.71 -17.76
N LEU A 651 23.86 -1.76 -17.24
CA LEU A 651 24.53 -2.76 -16.39
C LEU A 651 25.56 -3.59 -17.18
N GLY A 652 25.29 -3.91 -18.44
CA GLY A 652 26.22 -4.61 -19.33
C GLY A 652 27.43 -3.78 -19.71
N ASP A 653 27.33 -2.44 -19.76
CA ASP A 653 28.47 -1.56 -20.00
C ASP A 653 29.33 -1.37 -18.73
N ILE A 654 28.71 -1.28 -17.55
CA ILE A 654 29.43 -1.22 -16.27
C ILE A 654 30.20 -2.53 -16.01
N THR A 655 29.58 -3.69 -16.29
CA THR A 655 30.26 -4.98 -16.15
C THR A 655 31.39 -5.15 -17.16
N ARG A 656 31.21 -4.73 -18.42
CA ARG A 656 32.29 -4.73 -19.43
C ARG A 656 33.44 -3.77 -19.10
N ALA A 657 33.13 -2.60 -18.55
CA ALA A 657 34.16 -1.65 -18.08
C ALA A 657 34.94 -2.21 -16.88
N ALA A 658 34.24 -2.85 -15.92
CA ALA A 658 34.88 -3.50 -14.78
C ALA A 658 35.72 -4.73 -15.18
N GLU A 659 35.26 -5.54 -16.17
CA GLU A 659 36.04 -6.64 -16.73
C GLU A 659 37.25 -6.16 -17.56
N ALA A 660 37.14 -5.05 -18.29
CA ALA A 660 38.26 -4.44 -19.01
C ALA A 660 39.30 -3.92 -18.03
N GLU A 661 38.87 -3.26 -16.95
CA GLU A 661 39.80 -2.76 -15.90
C GLU A 661 40.46 -3.92 -15.12
N ALA A 662 39.73 -5.02 -14.86
CA ALA A 662 40.29 -6.22 -14.25
C ALA A 662 41.34 -6.89 -15.19
N ARG A 663 41.07 -6.98 -16.51
CA ARG A 663 42.02 -7.50 -17.48
C ARG A 663 43.26 -6.62 -17.61
N PHE A 664 43.12 -5.29 -17.55
CA PHE A 664 44.23 -4.36 -17.59
C PHE A 664 45.11 -4.48 -16.34
N ARG A 665 44.53 -4.72 -15.14
CA ARG A 665 45.27 -5.00 -13.91
C ARG A 665 46.01 -6.35 -13.94
N ILE A 666 45.49 -7.34 -14.61
CA ILE A 666 46.12 -8.69 -14.72
C ILE A 666 47.28 -8.65 -15.77
N GLN A 667 47.18 -7.84 -16.83
CA GLN A 667 48.20 -7.73 -17.86
C GLN A 667 49.33 -6.75 -17.50
N GLY A 668 49.11 -5.85 -16.52
CA GLY A 668 50.09 -4.84 -16.13
C GLY A 668 50.90 -5.17 -14.86
N ALA A 669 50.68 -6.34 -14.22
CA ALA A 669 51.49 -6.74 -13.06
C ALA A 669 52.77 -7.46 -13.50
N PRO A 670 53.99 -6.93 -13.22
CA PRO A 670 55.20 -7.71 -13.38
C PRO A 670 55.12 -8.93 -12.46
N SER A 671 55.46 -10.09 -13.01
CA SER A 671 55.48 -11.35 -12.31
C SER A 671 56.31 -11.26 -11.02
N ARG A 672 55.66 -11.10 -9.88
CA ARG A 672 56.32 -11.32 -8.60
C ARG A 672 56.30 -12.81 -8.32
N GLU A 673 57.48 -13.42 -8.31
CA GLU A 673 57.68 -14.75 -7.76
C GLU A 673 57.04 -14.88 -6.36
N PRO A 674 56.42 -16.05 -6.05
CA PRO A 674 55.83 -16.30 -4.73
C PRO A 674 56.88 -16.18 -3.64
N GLU A 675 56.59 -15.47 -2.58
CA GLU A 675 57.45 -15.25 -1.43
C GLU A 675 57.94 -16.54 -0.75
N GLU A 676 57.29 -17.67 -0.96
CA GLU A 676 57.70 -19.00 -0.51
C GLU A 676 58.98 -19.50 -1.19
N ALA A 677 59.25 -19.12 -2.43
CA ALA A 677 60.50 -19.49 -3.11
C ALA A 677 61.75 -18.74 -2.61
N ARG A 678 61.51 -17.59 -1.96
CA ARG A 678 62.61 -16.80 -1.32
C ARG A 678 62.97 -17.34 0.04
N PHE A 679 62.02 -17.88 0.81
CA PHE A 679 62.27 -18.47 2.14
C PHE A 679 63.03 -19.78 2.03
N SER A 680 62.78 -20.61 1.01
CA SER A 680 63.47 -21.87 0.81
C SER A 680 64.94 -21.73 0.37
N ARG A 681 65.31 -20.60 -0.29
CA ARG A 681 66.72 -20.33 -0.64
C ARG A 681 67.56 -19.78 0.51
N VAL A 682 66.92 -19.06 1.43
CA VAL A 682 67.63 -18.53 2.64
C VAL A 682 67.92 -19.64 3.64
N LEU A 683 67.09 -20.65 3.74
CA LEU A 683 67.29 -21.83 4.61
C LEU A 683 68.31 -22.84 4.09
N ALA A 684 68.58 -22.86 2.75
CA ALA A 684 69.57 -23.75 2.15
C ALA A 684 71.03 -23.20 2.23
N THR A 685 71.22 -21.91 2.58
CA THR A 685 72.56 -21.31 2.63
C THR A 685 73.13 -21.17 4.08
N THR A 686 72.39 -21.61 5.10
CA THR A 686 72.85 -21.54 6.51
C THR A 686 73.29 -22.88 7.13
N SER A 687 73.40 -23.98 6.31
CA SER A 687 73.80 -25.29 6.82
C SER A 687 75.18 -25.80 6.32
N SER A 688 76.10 -24.88 5.96
CA SER A 688 77.50 -25.26 5.60
C SER A 688 78.49 -24.20 6.08
N VAL A 689 78.84 -24.27 7.37
CA VAL A 689 80.14 -23.83 7.87
C VAL A 689 80.44 -24.69 9.11
N PRO A 690 81.69 -25.26 9.25
CA PRO A 690 82.06 -26.41 10.07
C PRO A 690 82.04 -26.15 11.58
#